data_2336d56b2277376e5559f481a64e5de3
#
_entry.id   2336d56b2277376e5559f481a64e5de3
#
_cell.length_a   1.000
_cell.length_b   1.000
_cell.length_c   1.000
_cell.angle_alpha   90.00
_cell.angle_beta   90.00
_cell.angle_gamma   90.00
#
_symmetry.space_group_name_H-M   'P 1'
#
loop_
_entity.id
_entity.type
_entity.pdbx_description
1 polymer ?
#
loop_
_entity_poly.entity_id
_entity_poly.type
_entity_poly.pdbx_seq_one_letter_code
_entity_poly.pdbx_strand_id
1 'polypeptide(L)'
;MKELINLHHLDVSGTKIEEMPVQMGRLKSLRTLTAFVVGKSTGSRIGELRELLQLGGKLSILKLQNVVDARDALQANMKHKKDLKELEFSWGANNVDDSQKERDVLDKLQPCVNLEKLTIRFYGGTNFPNWLGDSSFSNIQVMRLSDCKYCWLLPAFGRLPGLKELCIESMKFVKTIGVEFYGRNGASLIPPFQSLVRLEFREMPEWEEWVPSGGEYGPDFPRLQELILNKCPKLRASLPCELPCLKKLTVCGCDVLHDGRATTTTTNSLNYKSLEELEITGGCQTLLSLLETKLLSLLKIQNVDDVQCLPNCNRLQRLILSNCPMLSSFPKDGLATTLTWLSIYNCRRLEFLPYEMLAKLTSLDYLWIENSCDSMRSFPLGSFPKLTTLDICDCENLESLSLIEEEGAVENLSHLNYLRVYKCPKMVCFHEGELPTPNLSHFDVGGCKNLKSLPERLHTLTALRYLSMWNLPNLESSAEDEGLPPNLRYFSIGNCERLRASSLGEYWGLQALVSLEQFDISGSDHVLETLLKEQLLPTTLHTLCISSTLKSLDGKRLGHLTSLQVLEIRNCPTLEFLPGEELQHLTSLQKLYIWRCDSLQCLPEEGLPPSLSHLYINECSALEERYKNKTGQDWAKISHIPCIQIGKEVII
;
A
#
# COMPACT_ATOMS: atom_id res chain seq x y z
N MET A 1 -27.88 33.22 -6.71
CA MET A 1 -27.79 32.24 -7.81
C MET A 1 -28.77 32.55 -8.96
N LYS A 2 -30.04 32.76 -8.69
CA LYS A 2 -31.09 32.98 -9.73
C LYS A 2 -30.84 34.15 -10.72
N GLU A 3 -29.94 35.05 -10.39
CA GLU A 3 -29.58 36.22 -11.19
C GLU A 3 -28.36 35.96 -12.10
N LEU A 4 -27.66 34.86 -11.93
CA LEU A 4 -26.47 34.49 -12.72
C LEU A 4 -26.86 33.78 -14.03
N ILE A 5 -27.80 34.34 -14.80
CA ILE A 5 -28.39 33.74 -16.01
C ILE A 5 -27.37 33.39 -17.10
N ASN A 6 -26.21 34.04 -17.09
CA ASN A 6 -25.11 33.81 -18.04
C ASN A 6 -24.05 32.86 -17.51
N LEU A 7 -24.30 32.15 -16.38
CA LEU A 7 -23.36 31.17 -15.83
C LEU A 7 -23.28 29.95 -16.76
N HIS A 8 -22.08 29.59 -17.19
CA HIS A 8 -21.83 28.46 -18.08
C HIS A 8 -21.31 27.22 -17.33
N HIS A 9 -20.57 27.44 -16.26
CA HIS A 9 -19.89 26.39 -15.52
C HIS A 9 -20.11 26.55 -14.02
N LEU A 10 -20.59 25.51 -13.38
CA LEU A 10 -20.77 25.45 -11.93
C LEU A 10 -20.20 24.13 -11.40
N ASP A 11 -19.10 24.25 -10.67
CA ASP A 11 -18.50 23.12 -9.95
C ASP A 11 -18.85 23.22 -8.47
N VAL A 12 -19.54 22.22 -7.96
CA VAL A 12 -19.92 22.07 -6.55
C VAL A 12 -19.33 20.79 -5.95
N SER A 13 -18.41 20.14 -6.65
CA SER A 13 -17.75 18.93 -6.17
C SER A 13 -16.95 19.20 -4.89
N GLY A 14 -16.97 18.26 -3.95
CA GLY A 14 -16.25 18.40 -2.68
C GLY A 14 -16.81 19.45 -1.70
N THR A 15 -17.91 20.12 -2.03
CA THR A 15 -18.56 21.06 -1.13
C THR A 15 -19.50 20.36 -0.15
N LYS A 16 -19.81 21.02 0.99
CA LYS A 16 -20.80 20.54 1.97
C LYS A 16 -22.23 20.99 1.65
N ILE A 17 -22.57 21.21 0.37
CA ILE A 17 -23.91 21.62 -0.03
C ILE A 17 -24.90 20.51 0.27
N GLU A 18 -25.89 20.81 1.09
CA GLU A 18 -26.93 19.84 1.47
C GLU A 18 -28.12 19.79 0.50
N GLU A 19 -28.43 20.90 -0.18
CA GLU A 19 -29.44 21.00 -1.22
C GLU A 19 -29.12 22.16 -2.17
N MET A 20 -29.55 22.05 -3.44
CA MET A 20 -29.40 23.14 -4.39
C MET A 20 -30.40 24.27 -4.12
N PRO A 21 -30.03 25.53 -4.37
CA PRO A 21 -30.94 26.65 -4.24
C PRO A 21 -32.06 26.56 -5.29
N VAL A 22 -33.26 27.03 -4.92
CA VAL A 22 -34.42 27.11 -5.82
C VAL A 22 -34.16 27.99 -7.04
N GLN A 23 -34.87 27.72 -8.14
CA GLN A 23 -34.78 28.45 -9.42
C GLN A 23 -33.46 28.23 -10.17
N MET A 24 -32.79 27.12 -9.95
CA MET A 24 -31.63 26.70 -10.75
C MET A 24 -31.97 26.53 -12.23
N GLY A 25 -33.20 26.13 -12.56
CA GLY A 25 -33.69 25.99 -13.93
C GLY A 25 -33.68 27.29 -14.77
N ARG A 26 -33.48 28.44 -14.14
CA ARG A 26 -33.28 29.72 -14.85
C ARG A 26 -31.91 29.85 -15.52
N LEU A 27 -30.93 29.06 -15.07
CA LEU A 27 -29.55 29.09 -15.60
C LEU A 27 -29.44 28.34 -16.92
N LYS A 28 -30.23 28.70 -17.92
CA LYS A 28 -30.36 27.99 -19.21
C LYS A 28 -29.06 27.91 -20.02
N SER A 29 -28.12 28.82 -19.76
CA SER A 29 -26.80 28.85 -20.39
C SER A 29 -25.80 27.86 -19.76
N LEU A 30 -26.20 27.15 -18.69
CA LEU A 30 -25.30 26.26 -17.95
C LEU A 30 -24.93 25.05 -18.79
N ARG A 31 -23.64 24.88 -19.05
CA ARG A 31 -23.05 23.78 -19.84
C ARG A 31 -22.47 22.69 -18.95
N THR A 32 -21.94 23.03 -17.79
CA THR A 32 -21.44 22.05 -16.82
C THR A 32 -22.00 22.31 -15.44
N LEU A 33 -22.47 21.23 -14.84
CA LEU A 33 -22.91 21.17 -13.45
C LEU A 33 -22.39 19.85 -12.87
N THR A 34 -21.43 19.89 -11.97
CA THR A 34 -20.80 18.67 -11.47
C THR A 34 -21.71 17.85 -10.57
N ALA A 35 -22.57 18.51 -9.78
CA ALA A 35 -23.58 17.83 -8.98
C ALA A 35 -24.86 18.65 -8.84
N PHE A 36 -26.00 17.96 -8.76
CA PHE A 36 -27.31 18.49 -8.40
C PHE A 36 -27.84 17.77 -7.17
N VAL A 37 -27.93 18.46 -6.05
CA VAL A 37 -28.41 17.91 -4.79
C VAL A 37 -29.91 18.21 -4.63
N VAL A 38 -30.74 17.16 -4.69
CA VAL A 38 -32.21 17.31 -4.61
C VAL A 38 -32.61 17.74 -3.20
N GLY A 39 -33.33 18.86 -3.10
CA GLY A 39 -33.83 19.39 -1.83
C GLY A 39 -35.05 18.64 -1.31
N LYS A 40 -35.31 18.75 0.02
CA LYS A 40 -36.50 18.13 0.64
C LYS A 40 -37.76 18.94 0.36
N SER A 41 -37.99 20.03 1.10
CA SER A 41 -39.23 20.80 1.06
C SER A 41 -39.05 22.23 0.59
N THR A 42 -37.90 22.84 0.85
CA THR A 42 -37.60 24.25 0.55
C THR A 42 -36.54 24.42 -0.52
N GLY A 43 -35.81 23.35 -0.86
CA GLY A 43 -34.74 23.35 -1.87
C GLY A 43 -35.23 23.09 -3.29
N SER A 44 -34.27 23.02 -4.21
CA SER A 44 -34.55 22.71 -5.61
C SER A 44 -35.08 21.31 -5.81
N ARG A 45 -36.21 21.18 -6.45
CA ARG A 45 -36.76 19.90 -6.92
C ARG A 45 -36.00 19.43 -8.18
N ILE A 46 -36.04 18.14 -8.44
CA ILE A 46 -35.37 17.54 -9.60
C ILE A 46 -35.87 18.12 -10.94
N GLY A 47 -37.12 18.56 -11.00
CA GLY A 47 -37.71 19.24 -12.15
C GLY A 47 -37.01 20.53 -12.60
N GLU A 48 -36.23 21.17 -11.72
CA GLU A 48 -35.38 22.32 -12.08
C GLU A 48 -34.34 21.97 -13.18
N LEU A 49 -33.97 20.69 -13.32
CA LEU A 49 -33.10 20.22 -14.40
C LEU A 49 -33.75 20.31 -15.78
N ARG A 50 -35.08 20.42 -15.88
CA ARG A 50 -35.85 20.41 -17.14
C ARG A 50 -35.29 21.35 -18.18
N GLU A 51 -35.08 22.60 -17.80
CA GLU A 51 -34.69 23.69 -18.69
C GLU A 51 -33.18 23.71 -19.01
N LEU A 52 -32.37 22.95 -18.25
CA LEU A 52 -30.91 22.90 -18.41
C LEU A 52 -30.53 21.90 -19.52
N LEU A 53 -30.95 22.19 -20.75
CA LEU A 53 -30.77 21.26 -21.91
C LEU A 53 -29.33 21.25 -22.45
N GLN A 54 -28.53 22.30 -22.17
CA GLN A 54 -27.14 22.41 -22.64
C GLN A 54 -26.13 21.70 -21.72
N LEU A 55 -26.61 21.05 -20.65
CA LEU A 55 -25.72 20.32 -19.73
C LEU A 55 -25.02 19.19 -20.46
N GLY A 56 -23.68 19.21 -20.40
CA GLY A 56 -22.79 18.22 -20.98
C GLY A 56 -21.72 17.73 -19.99
N GLY A 57 -20.92 16.79 -20.43
CA GLY A 57 -19.87 16.19 -19.62
C GLY A 57 -20.42 15.31 -18.50
N LYS A 58 -20.08 15.60 -17.25
CA LYS A 58 -20.45 14.82 -16.05
C LYS A 58 -21.52 15.53 -15.23
N LEU A 59 -22.51 14.77 -14.75
CA LEU A 59 -23.54 15.21 -13.80
C LEU A 59 -23.76 14.14 -12.74
N SER A 60 -23.69 14.48 -11.45
CA SER A 60 -24.12 13.64 -10.34
C SER A 60 -25.44 14.17 -9.76
N ILE A 61 -26.50 13.36 -9.72
CA ILE A 61 -27.77 13.71 -9.08
C ILE A 61 -27.83 13.00 -7.74
N LEU A 62 -27.75 13.80 -6.67
CA LEU A 62 -27.60 13.32 -5.29
C LEU A 62 -28.90 13.50 -4.50
N LYS A 63 -29.07 12.67 -3.47
CA LYS A 63 -30.24 12.65 -2.59
C LYS A 63 -31.56 12.39 -3.33
N LEU A 64 -31.56 11.43 -4.25
CA LEU A 64 -32.73 11.04 -5.03
C LEU A 64 -33.91 10.54 -4.18
N GLN A 65 -33.69 10.10 -2.94
CA GLN A 65 -34.76 9.80 -1.98
C GLN A 65 -35.70 11.01 -1.72
N ASN A 66 -35.24 12.24 -1.98
CA ASN A 66 -36.02 13.45 -1.84
C ASN A 66 -36.96 13.72 -3.02
N VAL A 67 -36.85 12.97 -4.11
CA VAL A 67 -37.78 13.04 -5.25
C VAL A 67 -39.17 12.58 -4.76
N VAL A 68 -40.20 13.37 -5.06
CA VAL A 68 -41.53 13.14 -4.49
C VAL A 68 -42.16 11.88 -5.08
N ASP A 69 -42.19 11.77 -6.40
CA ASP A 69 -42.78 10.64 -7.15
C ASP A 69 -42.19 10.52 -8.57
N ALA A 70 -42.70 9.54 -9.32
CA ALA A 70 -42.29 9.31 -10.72
C ALA A 70 -42.60 10.48 -11.67
N ARG A 71 -43.62 11.31 -11.37
CA ARG A 71 -43.97 12.47 -12.21
C ARG A 71 -42.97 13.60 -11.99
N ASP A 72 -42.54 13.80 -10.74
CA ASP A 72 -41.46 14.76 -10.43
C ASP A 72 -40.15 14.34 -11.12
N ALA A 73 -39.80 13.04 -11.06
CA ALA A 73 -38.63 12.49 -11.75
C ALA A 73 -38.68 12.73 -13.28
N LEU A 74 -39.84 12.51 -13.91
CA LEU A 74 -40.04 12.72 -15.36
C LEU A 74 -39.76 14.18 -15.76
N GLN A 75 -40.04 15.15 -14.87
CA GLN A 75 -39.79 16.55 -15.13
C GLN A 75 -38.31 16.88 -15.31
N ALA A 76 -37.39 16.07 -14.80
CA ALA A 76 -35.95 16.28 -15.01
C ALA A 76 -35.53 16.21 -16.48
N ASN A 77 -36.33 15.58 -17.34
CA ASN A 77 -36.16 15.51 -18.78
C ASN A 77 -34.78 14.97 -19.22
N MET A 78 -34.34 13.91 -18.56
CA MET A 78 -32.98 13.34 -18.75
C MET A 78 -32.73 12.81 -20.16
N LYS A 79 -33.76 12.32 -20.86
CA LYS A 79 -33.66 11.82 -22.23
C LYS A 79 -33.19 12.86 -23.26
N HIS A 80 -33.41 14.14 -22.99
CA HIS A 80 -33.10 15.24 -23.90
C HIS A 80 -31.75 15.89 -23.64
N LYS A 81 -31.01 15.45 -22.62
CA LYS A 81 -29.64 15.96 -22.31
C LYS A 81 -28.60 15.22 -23.13
N LYS A 82 -28.50 15.56 -24.45
CA LYS A 82 -27.72 14.82 -25.44
C LYS A 82 -26.20 14.91 -25.25
N ASP A 83 -25.73 15.93 -24.57
CA ASP A 83 -24.31 16.25 -24.38
C ASP A 83 -23.75 15.65 -23.08
N LEU A 84 -24.60 15.04 -22.23
CA LEU A 84 -24.15 14.32 -21.05
C LEU A 84 -23.42 13.04 -21.46
N LYS A 85 -22.21 12.88 -20.90
CA LYS A 85 -21.35 11.73 -21.12
C LYS A 85 -21.28 10.81 -19.90
N GLU A 86 -21.23 11.40 -18.70
CA GLU A 86 -21.20 10.67 -17.45
C GLU A 86 -22.37 11.09 -16.56
N LEU A 87 -23.07 10.10 -16.01
CA LEU A 87 -24.20 10.33 -15.12
C LEU A 87 -24.07 9.46 -13.87
N GLU A 88 -24.30 10.07 -12.73
CA GLU A 88 -24.39 9.38 -11.45
C GLU A 88 -25.74 9.66 -10.79
N PHE A 89 -26.41 8.58 -10.38
CA PHE A 89 -27.60 8.61 -9.54
C PHE A 89 -27.25 8.12 -8.15
N SER A 90 -27.53 8.93 -7.12
CA SER A 90 -27.20 8.58 -5.74
C SER A 90 -28.35 8.90 -4.79
N TRP A 91 -28.74 7.89 -4.02
CA TRP A 91 -29.68 7.98 -2.90
C TRP A 91 -28.93 8.21 -1.59
N GLY A 92 -29.63 8.25 -0.49
CA GLY A 92 -29.05 8.31 0.86
C GLY A 92 -28.77 6.91 1.39
N ALA A 93 -27.63 6.74 2.02
CA ALA A 93 -27.15 5.43 2.49
C ALA A 93 -28.10 4.70 3.49
N ASN A 94 -28.95 5.45 4.20
CA ASN A 94 -29.80 4.93 5.29
C ASN A 94 -31.31 4.99 5.00
N ASN A 95 -31.75 5.26 3.76
CA ASN A 95 -33.14 5.49 3.46
C ASN A 95 -33.75 4.31 2.68
N VAL A 96 -34.81 3.71 3.23
CA VAL A 96 -35.61 2.67 2.57
C VAL A 96 -37.08 2.84 3.01
N ASP A 97 -37.71 3.92 2.55
CA ASP A 97 -39.11 4.12 2.91
C ASP A 97 -40.07 3.46 1.90
N ASP A 98 -39.72 3.39 0.63
CA ASP A 98 -40.56 2.84 -0.42
C ASP A 98 -39.76 2.36 -1.65
N SER A 99 -39.48 1.07 -1.72
CA SER A 99 -38.70 0.46 -2.82
C SER A 99 -39.41 0.54 -4.19
N GLN A 100 -40.77 0.53 -4.21
CA GLN A 100 -41.53 0.67 -5.44
C GLN A 100 -41.44 2.10 -5.99
N LYS A 101 -41.56 3.10 -5.10
CA LYS A 101 -41.36 4.50 -5.47
C LYS A 101 -39.98 4.74 -6.05
N GLU A 102 -38.93 4.22 -5.44
CA GLU A 102 -37.55 4.40 -5.94
C GLU A 102 -37.38 3.76 -7.32
N ARG A 103 -37.98 2.59 -7.55
CA ARG A 103 -37.99 1.97 -8.88
C ARG A 103 -38.69 2.84 -9.92
N ASP A 104 -39.85 3.37 -9.59
CA ASP A 104 -40.61 4.21 -10.50
C ASP A 104 -39.89 5.53 -10.78
N VAL A 105 -39.19 6.10 -9.78
CA VAL A 105 -38.33 7.27 -9.95
C VAL A 105 -37.17 6.95 -10.91
N LEU A 106 -36.43 5.87 -10.69
CA LEU A 106 -35.32 5.50 -11.56
C LEU A 106 -35.79 5.17 -12.98
N ASP A 107 -36.96 4.56 -13.15
CA ASP A 107 -37.55 4.30 -14.46
C ASP A 107 -37.77 5.59 -15.26
N LYS A 108 -38.22 6.66 -14.62
CA LYS A 108 -38.46 7.95 -15.29
C LYS A 108 -37.22 8.81 -15.48
N LEU A 109 -36.10 8.44 -14.84
CA LEU A 109 -34.81 9.10 -15.00
C LEU A 109 -33.96 8.51 -16.14
N GLN A 110 -34.57 7.73 -17.04
CA GLN A 110 -33.86 7.18 -18.20
C GLN A 110 -33.08 8.28 -18.93
N PRO A 111 -31.74 8.13 -19.07
CA PRO A 111 -30.90 9.14 -19.72
C PRO A 111 -30.97 9.07 -21.25
N CYS A 112 -30.27 9.99 -21.92
CA CYS A 112 -30.05 9.94 -23.36
C CYS A 112 -29.17 8.72 -23.73
N VAL A 113 -29.39 8.13 -24.89
CA VAL A 113 -28.62 6.98 -25.42
C VAL A 113 -27.15 7.31 -25.73
N ASN A 114 -26.78 8.59 -25.76
CA ASN A 114 -25.40 9.05 -25.97
C ASN A 114 -24.50 8.93 -24.73
N LEU A 115 -25.06 8.48 -23.60
CA LEU A 115 -24.33 8.33 -22.34
C LEU A 115 -23.22 7.28 -22.48
N GLU A 116 -22.03 7.63 -21.96
CA GLU A 116 -20.84 6.76 -22.00
C GLU A 116 -20.58 6.06 -20.67
N LYS A 117 -20.95 6.71 -19.55
CA LYS A 117 -20.75 6.16 -18.22
C LYS A 117 -21.95 6.41 -17.31
N LEU A 118 -22.42 5.33 -16.66
CA LEU A 118 -23.49 5.38 -15.67
C LEU A 118 -23.06 4.77 -14.35
N THR A 119 -23.33 5.50 -13.26
CA THR A 119 -23.11 5.04 -11.89
C THR A 119 -24.41 5.15 -11.10
N ILE A 120 -24.80 4.10 -10.37
CA ILE A 120 -25.98 4.08 -9.51
C ILE A 120 -25.54 3.67 -8.11
N ARG A 121 -25.84 4.52 -7.10
CA ARG A 121 -25.42 4.29 -5.71
C ARG A 121 -26.59 4.37 -4.73
N PHE A 122 -26.57 3.48 -3.75
CA PHE A 122 -27.54 3.44 -2.65
C PHE A 122 -29.00 3.33 -3.11
N TYR A 123 -29.23 2.75 -4.28
CA TYR A 123 -30.58 2.54 -4.81
C TYR A 123 -31.33 1.53 -3.94
N GLY A 124 -32.54 1.93 -3.47
CA GLY A 124 -33.34 1.13 -2.55
C GLY A 124 -34.43 0.29 -3.20
N GLY A 125 -34.56 0.32 -4.53
CA GLY A 125 -35.48 -0.55 -5.26
C GLY A 125 -35.07 -2.01 -5.21
N THR A 126 -36.03 -2.92 -5.35
CA THR A 126 -35.80 -4.37 -5.36
C THR A 126 -35.36 -4.90 -6.73
N ASN A 127 -35.73 -4.19 -7.81
CA ASN A 127 -35.39 -4.52 -9.19
C ASN A 127 -34.97 -3.26 -9.95
N PHE A 128 -34.15 -3.43 -10.95
CA PHE A 128 -33.77 -2.35 -11.86
C PHE A 128 -34.80 -2.16 -12.99
N PRO A 129 -34.94 -0.93 -13.54
CA PRO A 129 -35.73 -0.68 -14.74
C PRO A 129 -35.17 -1.39 -15.98
N ASN A 130 -36.04 -1.75 -16.91
CA ASN A 130 -35.67 -2.49 -18.11
C ASN A 130 -34.69 -1.75 -19.04
N TRP A 131 -34.71 -0.41 -19.02
CA TRP A 131 -33.81 0.39 -19.87
C TRP A 131 -32.32 0.22 -19.54
N LEU A 132 -31.98 -0.21 -18.31
CA LEU A 132 -30.59 -0.47 -17.91
C LEU A 132 -29.89 -1.58 -18.71
N GLY A 133 -30.65 -2.50 -19.29
CA GLY A 133 -30.14 -3.56 -20.17
C GLY A 133 -30.59 -3.40 -21.62
N ASP A 134 -31.04 -2.23 -22.05
CA ASP A 134 -31.52 -2.00 -23.39
C ASP A 134 -30.36 -1.78 -24.38
N SER A 135 -30.34 -2.54 -25.47
CA SER A 135 -29.31 -2.48 -26.51
C SER A 135 -29.21 -1.13 -27.23
N SER A 136 -30.23 -0.27 -27.14
CA SER A 136 -30.19 1.10 -27.68
C SER A 136 -29.12 1.98 -27.00
N PHE A 137 -28.69 1.64 -25.78
CA PHE A 137 -27.59 2.30 -25.09
C PHE A 137 -26.22 1.82 -25.59
N SER A 138 -26.00 1.90 -26.89
CA SER A 138 -24.78 1.39 -27.55
C SER A 138 -23.49 2.13 -27.15
N ASN A 139 -23.59 3.34 -26.62
CA ASN A 139 -22.45 4.17 -26.26
C ASN A 139 -21.97 3.95 -24.82
N ILE A 140 -22.74 3.26 -23.99
CA ILE A 140 -22.31 2.99 -22.60
C ILE A 140 -21.08 2.08 -22.61
N GLN A 141 -19.98 2.62 -22.09
CA GLN A 141 -18.70 1.93 -21.94
C GLN A 141 -18.45 1.48 -20.49
N VAL A 142 -18.93 2.25 -19.52
CA VAL A 142 -18.70 1.98 -18.10
C VAL A 142 -20.02 1.98 -17.35
N MET A 143 -20.30 0.88 -16.63
CA MET A 143 -21.45 0.73 -15.74
C MET A 143 -20.97 0.39 -14.34
N ARG A 144 -21.46 1.13 -13.33
CA ARG A 144 -21.14 0.88 -11.93
C ARG A 144 -22.39 0.88 -11.06
N LEU A 145 -22.63 -0.21 -10.35
CA LEU A 145 -23.70 -0.34 -9.36
C LEU A 145 -23.03 -0.53 -7.98
N SER A 146 -23.36 0.32 -7.03
CA SER A 146 -22.79 0.27 -5.68
C SER A 146 -23.85 0.45 -4.61
N ASP A 147 -23.81 -0.38 -3.58
CA ASP A 147 -24.72 -0.30 -2.42
C ASP A 147 -26.22 -0.38 -2.75
N CYS A 148 -26.59 -1.03 -3.85
CA CYS A 148 -28.00 -1.27 -4.20
C CYS A 148 -28.51 -2.49 -3.42
N LYS A 149 -28.56 -2.36 -2.10
CA LYS A 149 -28.65 -3.46 -1.12
C LYS A 149 -29.87 -4.37 -1.28
N TYR A 150 -31.01 -3.84 -1.76
CA TYR A 150 -32.27 -4.58 -1.83
C TYR A 150 -32.54 -5.25 -3.16
N CYS A 151 -31.73 -4.94 -4.18
CA CYS A 151 -31.83 -5.60 -5.48
C CYS A 151 -31.42 -7.07 -5.35
N TRP A 152 -32.23 -7.96 -5.89
CA TRP A 152 -32.01 -9.41 -5.91
C TRP A 152 -31.72 -9.95 -7.32
N LEU A 153 -31.96 -9.13 -8.36
CA LEU A 153 -31.74 -9.49 -9.76
C LEU A 153 -30.93 -8.41 -10.47
N LEU A 154 -29.96 -8.82 -11.29
CA LEU A 154 -29.16 -7.91 -12.09
C LEU A 154 -29.81 -7.68 -13.47
N PRO A 155 -29.64 -6.47 -14.08
CA PRO A 155 -30.12 -6.19 -15.43
C PRO A 155 -29.40 -7.02 -16.51
N ALA A 156 -30.01 -7.08 -17.70
CA ALA A 156 -29.47 -7.77 -18.86
C ALA A 156 -28.28 -7.03 -19.50
N PHE A 157 -27.22 -6.83 -18.77
CA PHE A 157 -26.05 -6.06 -19.22
C PHE A 157 -25.33 -6.67 -20.43
N GLY A 158 -25.47 -8.00 -20.63
CA GLY A 158 -24.90 -8.67 -21.80
C GLY A 158 -25.43 -8.16 -23.13
N ARG A 159 -26.54 -7.41 -23.14
CA ARG A 159 -27.11 -6.77 -24.32
C ARG A 159 -26.46 -5.43 -24.70
N LEU A 160 -25.68 -4.83 -23.81
CA LEU A 160 -25.03 -3.54 -24.05
C LEU A 160 -23.80 -3.73 -24.95
N PRO A 161 -23.85 -3.34 -26.25
CA PRO A 161 -22.80 -3.71 -27.19
C PRO A 161 -21.48 -2.94 -26.96
N GLY A 162 -21.55 -1.73 -26.39
CA GLY A 162 -20.41 -0.87 -26.12
C GLY A 162 -19.76 -1.05 -24.73
N LEU A 163 -20.34 -1.89 -23.85
CA LEU A 163 -19.91 -2.01 -22.47
C LEU A 163 -18.51 -2.62 -22.36
N LYS A 164 -17.56 -1.87 -21.80
CA LYS A 164 -16.15 -2.27 -21.60
C LYS A 164 -15.84 -2.61 -20.15
N GLU A 165 -16.43 -1.86 -19.22
CA GLU A 165 -16.20 -2.04 -17.78
C GLU A 165 -17.53 -2.19 -17.05
N LEU A 166 -17.66 -3.24 -16.26
CA LEU A 166 -18.81 -3.48 -15.38
C LEU A 166 -18.31 -3.74 -13.96
N CYS A 167 -18.74 -2.89 -13.02
CA CYS A 167 -18.44 -3.04 -11.60
C CYS A 167 -19.75 -3.11 -10.81
N ILE A 168 -19.90 -4.18 -10.02
CA ILE A 168 -21.06 -4.44 -9.16
C ILE A 168 -20.56 -4.65 -7.75
N GLU A 169 -21.01 -3.80 -6.84
CA GLU A 169 -20.48 -3.74 -5.48
C GLU A 169 -21.59 -3.67 -4.44
N SER A 170 -21.43 -4.39 -3.31
CA SER A 170 -22.30 -4.32 -2.13
C SER A 170 -23.77 -4.63 -2.41
N MET A 171 -24.03 -5.70 -3.19
CA MET A 171 -25.38 -6.21 -3.50
C MET A 171 -25.74 -7.34 -2.54
N LYS A 172 -26.44 -7.01 -1.44
CA LYS A 172 -26.64 -7.95 -0.32
C LYS A 172 -27.64 -9.07 -0.58
N PHE A 173 -28.58 -8.94 -1.54
CA PHE A 173 -29.64 -9.90 -1.77
C PHE A 173 -29.53 -10.67 -3.10
N VAL A 174 -28.50 -10.41 -3.89
CA VAL A 174 -28.23 -11.18 -5.11
C VAL A 174 -27.69 -12.55 -4.70
N LYS A 175 -28.46 -13.61 -4.92
CA LYS A 175 -28.06 -15.00 -4.64
C LYS A 175 -27.54 -15.72 -5.87
N THR A 176 -28.12 -15.44 -7.03
CA THR A 176 -27.78 -16.09 -8.29
C THR A 176 -27.60 -15.05 -9.38
N ILE A 177 -26.53 -15.20 -10.17
CA ILE A 177 -26.35 -14.50 -11.44
C ILE A 177 -26.66 -15.51 -12.53
N GLY A 178 -27.85 -15.37 -13.13
CA GLY A 178 -28.41 -16.34 -14.06
C GLY A 178 -28.39 -15.85 -15.50
N VAL A 179 -29.16 -16.54 -16.35
CA VAL A 179 -29.24 -16.30 -17.81
C VAL A 179 -29.77 -14.90 -18.15
N GLU A 180 -30.55 -14.30 -17.28
CA GLU A 180 -31.08 -12.93 -17.41
C GLU A 180 -29.97 -11.88 -17.52
N PHE A 181 -28.88 -12.05 -16.78
CA PHE A 181 -27.71 -11.16 -16.78
C PHE A 181 -27.06 -11.05 -18.16
N TYR A 182 -27.07 -12.13 -18.91
CA TYR A 182 -26.54 -12.18 -20.27
C TYR A 182 -27.53 -11.61 -21.30
N GLY A 183 -28.81 -11.56 -20.95
CA GLY A 183 -29.87 -11.01 -21.82
C GLY A 183 -30.13 -11.83 -23.07
N ARG A 184 -29.83 -13.12 -23.10
CA ARG A 184 -30.16 -14.03 -24.20
C ARG A 184 -31.67 -14.34 -24.24
N ASN A 185 -32.32 -14.01 -25.32
CA ASN A 185 -33.69 -14.43 -25.60
C ASN A 185 -33.64 -15.52 -26.67
N GLY A 186 -33.32 -16.76 -26.32
CA GLY A 186 -33.46 -17.98 -27.12
C GLY A 186 -32.96 -18.04 -28.59
N ALA A 187 -33.01 -16.95 -29.33
CA ALA A 187 -32.72 -16.89 -30.77
C ALA A 187 -31.54 -15.96 -31.15
N SER A 188 -30.86 -15.34 -30.21
CA SER A 188 -29.78 -14.43 -30.56
C SER A 188 -28.49 -15.19 -30.90
N LEU A 189 -28.02 -15.05 -32.13
CA LEU A 189 -26.71 -15.56 -32.59
C LEU A 189 -25.53 -14.74 -32.11
N ILE A 190 -25.78 -13.61 -31.43
CA ILE A 190 -24.77 -12.67 -30.99
C ILE A 190 -24.37 -13.04 -29.57
N PRO A 191 -23.05 -13.26 -29.27
CA PRO A 191 -22.61 -13.53 -27.93
C PRO A 191 -22.87 -12.34 -27.01
N PRO A 192 -23.18 -12.56 -25.71
CA PRO A 192 -23.33 -11.47 -24.77
C PRO A 192 -21.97 -10.81 -24.49
N PHE A 193 -21.99 -9.64 -23.88
CA PHE A 193 -20.78 -8.91 -23.45
C PHE A 193 -19.68 -8.78 -24.51
N GLN A 194 -20.06 -8.44 -25.76
CA GLN A 194 -19.15 -8.40 -26.93
C GLN A 194 -17.90 -7.54 -26.74
N SER A 195 -18.01 -6.47 -25.96
CA SER A 195 -16.94 -5.47 -25.77
C SER A 195 -16.36 -5.46 -24.36
N LEU A 196 -16.85 -6.30 -23.45
CA LEU A 196 -16.47 -6.26 -22.05
C LEU A 196 -15.01 -6.69 -21.87
N VAL A 197 -14.22 -5.79 -21.28
CA VAL A 197 -12.79 -5.95 -21.01
C VAL A 197 -12.54 -6.21 -19.53
N ARG A 198 -13.29 -5.53 -18.63
CA ARG A 198 -13.15 -5.65 -17.19
C ARG A 198 -14.50 -5.93 -16.53
N LEU A 199 -14.54 -7.01 -15.75
CA LEU A 199 -15.69 -7.40 -14.93
C LEU A 199 -15.28 -7.51 -13.47
N GLU A 200 -16.02 -6.85 -12.61
CA GLU A 200 -15.71 -6.77 -11.21
C GLU A 200 -16.95 -6.96 -10.34
N PHE A 201 -16.88 -7.92 -9.40
CA PHE A 201 -17.86 -8.13 -8.34
C PHE A 201 -17.18 -7.95 -6.99
N ARG A 202 -17.73 -7.06 -6.16
CA ARG A 202 -17.23 -6.78 -4.81
C ARG A 202 -18.34 -6.86 -3.78
N GLU A 203 -18.03 -7.41 -2.61
CA GLU A 203 -18.92 -7.43 -1.44
C GLU A 203 -20.31 -7.98 -1.78
N MET A 204 -20.35 -9.19 -2.33
CA MET A 204 -21.56 -9.94 -2.70
C MET A 204 -21.80 -11.08 -1.67
N PRO A 205 -22.24 -10.78 -0.44
CA PRO A 205 -22.20 -11.74 0.69
C PRO A 205 -23.15 -12.92 0.54
N GLU A 206 -24.27 -12.76 -0.21
CA GLU A 206 -25.27 -13.81 -0.41
C GLU A 206 -25.18 -14.47 -1.80
N TRP A 207 -24.22 -14.08 -2.62
CA TRP A 207 -24.06 -14.66 -3.96
C TRP A 207 -23.52 -16.09 -3.88
N GLU A 208 -24.36 -17.06 -4.31
CA GLU A 208 -24.10 -18.49 -4.22
C GLU A 208 -23.78 -19.11 -5.58
N GLU A 209 -24.46 -18.67 -6.64
CA GLU A 209 -24.38 -19.32 -7.97
C GLU A 209 -24.11 -18.34 -9.08
N TRP A 210 -23.24 -18.73 -10.00
CA TRP A 210 -23.01 -18.07 -11.28
C TRP A 210 -23.33 -19.05 -12.41
N VAL A 211 -24.49 -18.88 -13.04
CA VAL A 211 -24.99 -19.77 -14.10
C VAL A 211 -24.57 -19.22 -15.46
N PRO A 212 -23.81 -19.97 -16.28
CA PRO A 212 -23.46 -19.55 -17.62
C PRO A 212 -24.70 -19.46 -18.53
N SER A 213 -24.61 -18.68 -19.63
CA SER A 213 -25.76 -18.48 -20.53
C SER A 213 -26.23 -19.74 -21.26
N GLY A 214 -25.41 -20.80 -21.29
CA GLY A 214 -25.74 -22.09 -21.95
C GLY A 214 -25.79 -22.04 -23.48
N GLY A 215 -25.19 -21.00 -24.09
CA GLY A 215 -25.29 -20.80 -25.54
C GLY A 215 -24.32 -21.68 -26.34
N GLU A 216 -24.81 -22.29 -27.42
CA GLU A 216 -24.03 -23.08 -28.37
C GLU A 216 -23.07 -22.23 -29.25
N TYR A 217 -23.16 -20.91 -29.21
CA TYR A 217 -22.52 -19.98 -30.15
C TYR A 217 -21.38 -19.13 -29.54
N GLY A 218 -20.43 -19.78 -28.83
CA GLY A 218 -19.22 -19.15 -28.35
C GLY A 218 -19.27 -18.65 -26.89
N PRO A 219 -18.14 -18.13 -26.38
CA PRO A 219 -17.99 -17.74 -24.98
C PRO A 219 -18.85 -16.55 -24.59
N ASP A 220 -19.33 -16.54 -23.34
CA ASP A 220 -20.15 -15.44 -22.81
C ASP A 220 -19.39 -14.12 -22.70
N PHE A 221 -18.07 -14.18 -22.57
CA PHE A 221 -17.18 -13.03 -22.42
C PHE A 221 -16.01 -13.10 -23.40
N PRO A 222 -16.22 -12.84 -24.71
CA PRO A 222 -15.21 -13.10 -25.74
C PRO A 222 -13.97 -12.20 -25.65
N ARG A 223 -14.06 -11.04 -25.01
CA ARG A 223 -12.97 -10.04 -24.91
C ARG A 223 -12.54 -9.71 -23.49
N LEU A 224 -13.03 -10.44 -22.49
CA LEU A 224 -12.72 -10.16 -21.09
C LEU A 224 -11.24 -10.38 -20.82
N GLN A 225 -10.57 -9.34 -20.32
CA GLN A 225 -9.15 -9.36 -19.99
C GLN A 225 -8.90 -9.37 -18.47
N GLU A 226 -9.79 -8.77 -17.69
CA GLU A 226 -9.66 -8.70 -16.25
C GLU A 226 -10.96 -9.14 -15.55
N LEU A 227 -10.85 -10.13 -14.66
CA LEU A 227 -11.92 -10.60 -13.79
C LEU A 227 -11.52 -10.45 -12.34
N ILE A 228 -12.34 -9.72 -11.57
CA ILE A 228 -12.12 -9.48 -10.15
C ILE A 228 -13.32 -9.97 -9.35
N LEU A 229 -13.08 -10.88 -8.42
CA LEU A 229 -14.02 -11.37 -7.43
C LEU A 229 -13.47 -11.02 -6.04
N ASN A 230 -14.15 -10.15 -5.30
CA ASN A 230 -13.67 -9.68 -4.02
C ASN A 230 -14.76 -9.74 -2.96
N LYS A 231 -14.52 -10.47 -1.87
CA LYS A 231 -15.47 -10.66 -0.75
C LYS A 231 -16.82 -11.22 -1.21
N CYS A 232 -16.79 -12.35 -1.91
CA CYS A 232 -17.98 -13.14 -2.28
C CYS A 232 -17.93 -14.51 -1.57
N PRO A 233 -18.12 -14.55 -0.23
CA PRO A 233 -17.79 -15.72 0.60
C PRO A 233 -18.67 -16.96 0.38
N LYS A 234 -19.88 -16.78 -0.18
CA LYS A 234 -20.81 -17.89 -0.43
C LYS A 234 -20.78 -18.40 -1.87
N LEU A 235 -19.97 -17.80 -2.74
CA LEU A 235 -19.90 -18.18 -4.15
C LEU A 235 -19.33 -19.60 -4.30
N ARG A 236 -20.19 -20.56 -4.62
CA ARG A 236 -19.86 -21.99 -4.81
C ARG A 236 -19.74 -22.41 -6.28
N ALA A 237 -19.99 -21.49 -7.17
CA ALA A 237 -20.06 -21.76 -8.59
C ALA A 237 -18.72 -22.02 -9.23
N SER A 238 -18.73 -22.81 -10.31
CA SER A 238 -17.62 -22.83 -11.27
C SER A 238 -17.53 -21.47 -11.97
N LEU A 239 -16.33 -20.92 -12.06
CA LEU A 239 -16.07 -19.77 -12.92
C LEU A 239 -16.46 -20.08 -14.37
N PRO A 240 -16.75 -19.06 -15.22
CA PRO A 240 -16.98 -19.27 -16.63
C PRO A 240 -15.86 -20.10 -17.25
N CYS A 241 -16.19 -21.24 -17.87
CA CYS A 241 -15.19 -22.21 -18.35
C CYS A 241 -14.30 -21.65 -19.46
N GLU A 242 -14.81 -20.73 -20.28
CA GLU A 242 -14.13 -20.19 -21.45
C GLU A 242 -13.97 -18.68 -21.36
N LEU A 243 -12.75 -18.23 -21.05
CA LEU A 243 -12.32 -16.83 -21.05
C LEU A 243 -11.07 -16.69 -21.92
N PRO A 244 -11.18 -16.69 -23.25
CA PRO A 244 -10.04 -16.82 -24.16
C PRO A 244 -9.05 -15.67 -24.11
N CYS A 245 -9.50 -14.47 -23.71
CA CYS A 245 -8.69 -13.26 -23.64
C CYS A 245 -8.29 -12.85 -22.22
N LEU A 246 -8.64 -13.67 -21.20
CA LEU A 246 -8.39 -13.32 -19.80
C LEU A 246 -6.89 -13.25 -19.52
N LYS A 247 -6.42 -12.08 -19.11
CA LYS A 247 -5.03 -11.83 -18.74
C LYS A 247 -4.82 -11.77 -17.23
N LYS A 248 -5.78 -11.22 -16.51
CA LYS A 248 -5.70 -11.05 -15.07
C LYS A 248 -6.93 -11.62 -14.37
N LEU A 249 -6.69 -12.50 -13.38
CA LEU A 249 -7.69 -13.04 -12.48
C LEU A 249 -7.33 -12.68 -11.03
N THR A 250 -8.23 -12.00 -10.34
CA THR A 250 -8.12 -11.69 -8.92
C THR A 250 -9.29 -12.32 -8.17
N VAL A 251 -9.01 -13.18 -7.21
CA VAL A 251 -9.99 -13.83 -6.33
C VAL A 251 -9.58 -13.57 -4.88
N CYS A 252 -10.41 -12.83 -4.15
CA CYS A 252 -10.11 -12.42 -2.79
C CYS A 252 -11.33 -12.63 -1.88
N GLY A 253 -11.18 -13.39 -0.78
CA GLY A 253 -12.27 -13.62 0.17
C GLY A 253 -13.47 -14.33 -0.47
N CYS A 254 -13.21 -15.37 -1.29
CA CYS A 254 -14.19 -16.24 -1.94
C CYS A 254 -13.95 -17.68 -1.47
N ASP A 255 -14.14 -17.94 -0.19
CA ASP A 255 -13.63 -19.10 0.53
C ASP A 255 -14.20 -20.46 0.07
N VAL A 256 -15.36 -20.48 -0.58
CA VAL A 256 -16.03 -21.70 -1.02
C VAL A 256 -16.13 -21.84 -2.54
N LEU A 257 -15.34 -21.07 -3.28
CA LEU A 257 -15.40 -21.03 -4.75
C LEU A 257 -15.19 -22.40 -5.42
N HIS A 258 -14.81 -23.42 -4.69
CA HIS A 258 -14.63 -24.79 -5.19
C HIS A 258 -14.86 -25.87 -4.14
N ASP A 259 -15.96 -25.83 -3.42
CA ASP A 259 -16.41 -27.03 -2.73
C ASP A 259 -17.08 -27.96 -3.76
N GLY A 260 -16.20 -28.71 -4.45
CA GLY A 260 -16.54 -29.53 -5.63
C GLY A 260 -17.45 -30.72 -5.30
N ARG A 261 -18.68 -30.45 -4.91
CA ARG A 261 -19.79 -31.39 -5.08
C ARG A 261 -20.49 -31.16 -6.42
N ALA A 262 -19.71 -31.03 -7.49
CA ALA A 262 -20.25 -31.19 -8.83
C ALA A 262 -20.57 -32.66 -9.05
N THR A 263 -21.81 -33.01 -8.81
CA THR A 263 -22.47 -34.17 -9.38
C THR A 263 -22.55 -33.96 -10.89
N THR A 264 -21.51 -34.29 -11.61
CA THR A 264 -21.56 -34.88 -12.97
C THR A 264 -20.16 -34.85 -13.61
N THR A 265 -19.73 -35.93 -14.01
CA THR A 265 -18.74 -36.54 -14.90
C THR A 265 -18.13 -35.70 -16.07
N THR A 266 -17.82 -34.45 -15.92
CA THR A 266 -16.97 -33.73 -16.90
C THR A 266 -15.97 -32.87 -16.16
N THR A 267 -14.71 -33.27 -16.22
CA THR A 267 -13.52 -32.49 -15.84
C THR A 267 -13.40 -31.29 -16.79
N ASN A 268 -14.21 -30.25 -16.58
CA ASN A 268 -14.06 -29.02 -17.33
C ASN A 268 -12.90 -28.23 -16.73
N SER A 269 -11.69 -28.47 -17.27
CA SER A 269 -10.55 -27.59 -17.01
C SER A 269 -10.89 -26.17 -17.44
N LEU A 270 -10.56 -25.18 -16.61
CA LEU A 270 -10.74 -23.78 -16.97
C LEU A 270 -9.80 -23.43 -18.13
N ASN A 271 -10.39 -23.02 -19.25
CA ASN A 271 -9.64 -22.71 -20.46
C ASN A 271 -9.23 -21.22 -20.49
N TYR A 272 -8.22 -20.87 -19.69
CA TYR A 272 -7.71 -19.48 -19.57
C TYR A 272 -6.31 -19.37 -20.19
N LYS A 273 -6.23 -19.68 -21.49
CA LYS A 273 -4.95 -19.79 -22.23
C LYS A 273 -4.12 -18.51 -22.30
N SER A 274 -4.72 -17.36 -22.00
CA SER A 274 -4.06 -16.04 -22.05
C SER A 274 -3.72 -15.49 -20.67
N LEU A 275 -3.90 -16.29 -19.58
CA LEU A 275 -3.75 -15.81 -18.21
C LEU A 275 -2.27 -15.51 -17.90
N GLU A 276 -1.99 -14.25 -17.61
CA GLU A 276 -0.66 -13.70 -17.30
C GLU A 276 -0.50 -13.39 -15.81
N GLU A 277 -1.58 -12.97 -15.13
CA GLU A 277 -1.56 -12.56 -13.72
C GLU A 277 -2.65 -13.30 -12.93
N LEU A 278 -2.25 -13.91 -11.81
CA LEU A 278 -3.15 -14.59 -10.89
C LEU A 278 -2.92 -14.10 -9.46
N GLU A 279 -3.95 -13.52 -8.86
CA GLU A 279 -3.95 -13.12 -7.45
C GLU A 279 -5.05 -13.87 -6.69
N ILE A 280 -4.66 -14.63 -5.66
CA ILE A 280 -5.56 -15.40 -4.80
C ILE A 280 -5.37 -14.96 -3.35
N THR A 281 -6.47 -14.65 -2.66
CA THR A 281 -6.46 -14.36 -1.22
C THR A 281 -7.63 -15.08 -0.57
N GLY A 282 -7.34 -15.95 0.40
CA GLY A 282 -8.32 -16.84 1.02
C GLY A 282 -8.38 -18.22 0.36
N GLY A 283 -9.19 -19.14 0.90
CA GLY A 283 -9.22 -20.55 0.50
C GLY A 283 -9.64 -20.80 -0.94
N CYS A 284 -8.71 -21.14 -1.83
CA CYS A 284 -8.97 -21.45 -3.24
C CYS A 284 -7.95 -22.46 -3.81
N GLN A 285 -7.55 -23.47 -3.06
CA GLN A 285 -6.57 -24.47 -3.52
C GLN A 285 -7.00 -25.16 -4.83
N THR A 286 -8.27 -25.50 -4.94
CA THR A 286 -8.83 -26.15 -6.13
C THR A 286 -8.72 -25.30 -7.39
N LEU A 287 -8.78 -23.97 -7.26
CA LEU A 287 -8.61 -23.06 -8.40
C LEU A 287 -7.21 -23.20 -9.00
N LEU A 288 -6.17 -23.29 -8.18
CA LEU A 288 -4.79 -23.47 -8.64
C LEU A 288 -4.59 -24.75 -9.44
N SER A 289 -5.29 -25.83 -9.07
CA SER A 289 -5.19 -27.15 -9.77
C SER A 289 -5.96 -27.18 -11.09
N LEU A 290 -6.92 -26.29 -11.29
CA LEU A 290 -7.77 -26.24 -12.48
C LEU A 290 -7.25 -25.31 -13.58
N LEU A 291 -6.33 -24.41 -13.23
CA LEU A 291 -5.81 -23.40 -14.16
C LEU A 291 -4.61 -23.93 -14.95
N GLU A 292 -4.57 -23.61 -16.25
CA GLU A 292 -3.36 -23.72 -17.06
C GLU A 292 -2.40 -22.57 -16.72
N THR A 293 -1.31 -22.89 -15.99
CA THR A 293 -0.37 -21.88 -15.43
C THR A 293 0.82 -21.54 -16.33
N LYS A 294 0.83 -22.03 -17.58
CA LYS A 294 2.01 -21.96 -18.47
C LYS A 294 2.46 -20.55 -18.85
N LEU A 295 1.53 -19.59 -18.90
CA LEU A 295 1.81 -18.21 -19.29
C LEU A 295 1.88 -17.23 -18.11
N LEU A 296 1.68 -17.70 -16.89
CA LEU A 296 1.72 -16.83 -15.72
C LEU A 296 3.07 -16.14 -15.59
N SER A 297 3.03 -14.83 -15.55
CA SER A 297 4.15 -13.94 -15.23
C SER A 297 4.11 -13.46 -13.78
N LEU A 298 2.91 -13.32 -13.20
CA LEU A 298 2.68 -12.97 -11.79
C LEU A 298 1.78 -14.00 -11.11
N LEU A 299 2.26 -14.54 -10.00
CA LEU A 299 1.49 -15.37 -9.08
C LEU A 299 1.56 -14.78 -7.67
N LYS A 300 0.40 -14.44 -7.11
CA LYS A 300 0.25 -13.93 -5.75
C LYS A 300 -0.75 -14.78 -4.99
N ILE A 301 -0.30 -15.39 -3.90
CA ILE A 301 -1.10 -16.24 -3.02
C ILE A 301 -1.01 -15.69 -1.60
N GLN A 302 -2.14 -15.36 -1.01
CA GLN A 302 -2.20 -14.76 0.32
C GLN A 302 -3.31 -15.36 1.17
N ASN A 303 -3.04 -15.57 2.47
CA ASN A 303 -4.02 -16.07 3.45
C ASN A 303 -4.73 -17.36 2.98
N VAL A 304 -3.96 -18.31 2.46
CA VAL A 304 -4.48 -19.59 1.95
C VAL A 304 -3.97 -20.70 2.83
N ASP A 305 -4.89 -21.31 3.59
CA ASP A 305 -4.54 -22.27 4.64
C ASP A 305 -4.34 -23.71 4.12
N ASP A 306 -4.81 -24.01 2.92
CA ASP A 306 -4.91 -25.37 2.39
C ASP A 306 -3.92 -25.67 1.25
N VAL A 307 -3.17 -24.71 0.75
CA VAL A 307 -2.15 -24.89 -0.30
C VAL A 307 -0.91 -25.58 0.27
N GLN A 308 -0.60 -26.79 -0.22
CA GLN A 308 0.58 -27.56 0.18
C GLN A 308 1.76 -27.41 -0.78
N CYS A 309 1.51 -27.23 -2.08
CA CYS A 309 2.53 -27.04 -3.10
C CYS A 309 2.06 -26.04 -4.17
N LEU A 310 3.03 -25.43 -4.83
CA LEU A 310 2.77 -24.48 -5.91
C LEU A 310 2.65 -25.17 -7.26
N PRO A 311 1.86 -24.61 -8.21
CA PRO A 311 1.83 -25.08 -9.58
C PRO A 311 3.15 -24.79 -10.31
N ASN A 312 3.45 -25.59 -11.33
CA ASN A 312 4.63 -25.35 -12.18
C ASN A 312 4.37 -24.21 -13.16
N CYS A 313 5.08 -23.09 -13.00
CA CYS A 313 4.91 -21.87 -13.78
C CYS A 313 6.23 -21.50 -14.48
N ASN A 314 6.42 -21.91 -15.73
CA ASN A 314 7.71 -21.79 -16.43
C ASN A 314 8.09 -20.38 -16.88
N ARG A 315 7.15 -19.42 -16.85
CA ARG A 315 7.37 -18.02 -17.29
C ARG A 315 7.22 -16.99 -16.18
N LEU A 316 7.16 -17.49 -14.93
CA LEU A 316 6.93 -16.61 -13.79
C LEU A 316 8.07 -15.59 -13.64
N GLN A 317 7.67 -14.33 -13.50
CA GLN A 317 8.58 -13.21 -13.23
C GLN A 317 8.45 -12.72 -11.78
N ARG A 318 7.23 -12.81 -11.21
CA ARG A 318 6.96 -12.34 -9.86
C ARG A 318 6.17 -13.38 -9.07
N LEU A 319 6.70 -13.79 -7.93
CA LEU A 319 6.06 -14.70 -6.99
C LEU A 319 5.93 -14.02 -5.62
N ILE A 320 4.71 -13.94 -5.12
CA ILE A 320 4.38 -13.37 -3.81
C ILE A 320 3.57 -14.39 -3.03
N LEU A 321 4.13 -14.85 -1.92
CA LEU A 321 3.53 -15.80 -1.00
C LEU A 321 3.37 -15.13 0.36
N SER A 322 2.16 -15.15 0.93
CA SER A 322 1.92 -14.50 2.21
C SER A 322 0.89 -15.26 3.04
N ASN A 323 1.23 -15.56 4.29
CA ASN A 323 0.34 -16.26 5.22
C ASN A 323 -0.19 -17.59 4.65
N CYS A 324 0.70 -18.46 4.17
CA CYS A 324 0.37 -19.79 3.67
C CYS A 324 0.95 -20.86 4.60
N PRO A 325 0.29 -21.17 5.73
CA PRO A 325 0.87 -21.99 6.81
C PRO A 325 1.09 -23.44 6.45
N MET A 326 0.35 -24.00 5.49
CA MET A 326 0.46 -25.39 5.05
C MET A 326 1.36 -25.57 3.84
N LEU A 327 1.81 -24.48 3.21
CA LEU A 327 2.72 -24.53 2.08
C LEU A 327 4.08 -25.06 2.55
N SER A 328 4.46 -26.24 2.05
CA SER A 328 5.67 -26.93 2.49
C SER A 328 6.77 -26.97 1.44
N SER A 329 6.44 -26.88 0.16
CA SER A 329 7.43 -27.05 -0.90
C SER A 329 7.15 -26.21 -2.14
N PHE A 330 8.22 -25.88 -2.83
CA PHE A 330 8.18 -25.37 -4.19
C PHE A 330 7.94 -26.49 -5.20
N PRO A 331 7.63 -26.19 -6.48
CA PRO A 331 7.50 -27.20 -7.52
C PRO A 331 8.77 -28.06 -7.62
N LYS A 332 8.62 -29.36 -7.91
CA LYS A 332 9.75 -30.31 -8.02
C LYS A 332 10.79 -29.90 -9.07
N ASP A 333 10.36 -29.23 -10.14
CA ASP A 333 11.25 -28.74 -11.20
C ASP A 333 11.94 -27.42 -10.84
N GLY A 334 11.62 -26.85 -9.67
CA GLY A 334 12.09 -25.55 -9.20
C GLY A 334 11.21 -24.40 -9.67
N LEU A 335 11.70 -23.18 -9.47
CA LEU A 335 11.05 -21.96 -9.93
C LEU A 335 11.54 -21.58 -11.35
N ALA A 336 10.76 -20.75 -12.03
CA ALA A 336 11.11 -20.28 -13.37
C ALA A 336 12.44 -19.51 -13.41
N THR A 337 13.25 -19.77 -14.39
CA THR A 337 14.53 -19.05 -14.62
C THR A 337 14.33 -17.56 -14.96
N THR A 338 13.10 -17.18 -15.33
CA THR A 338 12.68 -15.82 -15.62
C THR A 338 12.28 -15.03 -14.37
N LEU A 339 12.30 -15.67 -13.17
CA LEU A 339 11.89 -15.04 -11.93
C LEU A 339 12.82 -13.87 -11.57
N THR A 340 12.24 -12.68 -11.42
CA THR A 340 12.94 -11.46 -11.02
C THR A 340 12.58 -11.03 -9.61
N TRP A 341 11.38 -11.38 -9.12
CA TRP A 341 10.87 -10.97 -7.82
C TRP A 341 10.33 -12.17 -7.05
N LEU A 342 10.86 -12.39 -5.85
CA LEU A 342 10.38 -13.41 -4.92
C LEU A 342 10.15 -12.78 -3.54
N SER A 343 8.92 -12.88 -3.04
CA SER A 343 8.55 -12.43 -1.71
C SER A 343 7.84 -13.54 -0.96
N ILE A 344 8.33 -13.89 0.23
CA ILE A 344 7.80 -14.96 1.08
C ILE A 344 7.58 -14.38 2.48
N TYR A 345 6.32 -14.26 2.88
CA TYR A 345 5.93 -13.70 4.16
C TYR A 345 5.09 -14.70 4.96
N ASN A 346 5.46 -14.97 6.20
CA ASN A 346 4.71 -15.82 7.13
C ASN A 346 4.34 -17.21 6.55
N CYS A 347 5.31 -17.86 5.87
CA CYS A 347 5.21 -19.22 5.32
C CYS A 347 6.24 -20.13 6.01
N ARG A 348 6.03 -20.41 7.30
CA ARG A 348 7.02 -21.05 8.18
C ARG A 348 7.41 -22.47 7.78
N ARG A 349 6.45 -23.24 7.25
CA ARG A 349 6.68 -24.66 6.84
C ARG A 349 7.35 -24.79 5.49
N LEU A 350 7.43 -23.70 4.72
CA LEU A 350 8.02 -23.75 3.38
C LEU A 350 9.51 -24.07 3.49
N GLU A 351 9.91 -25.17 2.87
CA GLU A 351 11.32 -25.51 2.72
C GLU A 351 11.94 -24.62 1.66
N PHE A 352 13.06 -23.97 1.99
CA PHE A 352 13.77 -23.14 1.03
C PHE A 352 14.38 -24.04 -0.07
N LEU A 353 14.54 -23.47 -1.27
CA LEU A 353 15.03 -24.20 -2.44
C LEU A 353 16.43 -24.79 -2.21
N PRO A 354 16.67 -26.03 -2.64
CA PRO A 354 18.02 -26.61 -2.62
C PRO A 354 18.93 -25.87 -3.62
N TYR A 355 20.23 -25.89 -3.35
CA TYR A 355 21.25 -25.17 -4.12
C TYR A 355 21.16 -25.36 -5.63
N GLU A 356 20.98 -26.60 -6.09
CA GLU A 356 20.89 -26.94 -7.52
C GLU A 356 19.73 -26.22 -8.25
N MET A 357 18.68 -25.88 -7.51
CA MET A 357 17.54 -25.11 -8.04
C MET A 357 17.80 -23.60 -7.97
N LEU A 358 18.49 -23.14 -6.94
CA LEU A 358 18.86 -21.72 -6.78
C LEU A 358 19.79 -21.26 -7.89
N ALA A 359 20.77 -22.05 -8.27
CA ALA A 359 21.72 -21.78 -9.35
C ALA A 359 21.03 -21.50 -10.71
N LYS A 360 19.76 -21.91 -10.87
CA LYS A 360 18.95 -21.63 -12.06
C LYS A 360 18.27 -20.26 -12.02
N LEU A 361 18.19 -19.61 -10.85
CA LEU A 361 17.51 -18.32 -10.66
C LEU A 361 18.40 -17.11 -11.03
N THR A 362 19.04 -17.19 -12.18
CA THR A 362 20.02 -16.19 -12.65
C THR A 362 19.44 -14.81 -12.96
N SER A 363 18.11 -14.67 -12.96
CA SER A 363 17.42 -13.41 -13.24
C SER A 363 16.86 -12.75 -11.98
N LEU A 364 17.01 -13.38 -10.80
CA LEU A 364 16.42 -12.86 -9.57
C LEU A 364 17.09 -11.55 -9.14
N ASP A 365 16.29 -10.50 -9.03
CA ASP A 365 16.67 -9.13 -8.72
C ASP A 365 16.28 -8.75 -7.29
N TYR A 366 15.10 -9.17 -6.85
CA TYR A 366 14.53 -8.85 -5.54
C TYR A 366 14.15 -10.11 -4.78
N LEU A 367 14.63 -10.25 -3.54
CA LEU A 367 14.27 -11.33 -2.64
C LEU A 367 13.92 -10.80 -1.25
N TRP A 368 12.71 -11.10 -0.79
CA TRP A 368 12.24 -10.80 0.56
C TRP A 368 11.73 -12.07 1.23
N ILE A 369 12.30 -12.40 2.39
CA ILE A 369 11.90 -13.53 3.23
C ILE A 369 11.63 -13.01 4.64
N GLU A 370 10.40 -13.15 5.12
CA GLU A 370 10.03 -12.69 6.44
C GLU A 370 9.19 -13.76 7.16
N ASN A 371 9.56 -14.09 8.40
CA ASN A 371 8.87 -15.08 9.26
C ASN A 371 8.55 -16.37 8.50
N SER A 372 9.52 -16.90 7.78
CA SER A 372 9.32 -17.97 6.82
C SER A 372 10.51 -18.94 6.78
N CYS A 373 10.31 -20.11 6.19
CA CYS A 373 11.36 -21.09 5.94
C CYS A 373 12.08 -21.52 7.23
N ASP A 374 11.35 -21.99 8.25
CA ASP A 374 11.91 -22.36 9.56
C ASP A 374 12.97 -23.47 9.49
N SER A 375 13.06 -24.23 8.39
CA SER A 375 14.13 -25.20 8.14
C SER A 375 15.45 -24.57 7.69
N MET A 376 15.45 -23.30 7.26
CA MET A 376 16.62 -22.59 6.72
C MET A 376 17.57 -22.15 7.85
N ARG A 377 18.74 -22.80 7.92
CA ARG A 377 19.81 -22.43 8.88
C ARG A 377 20.86 -21.54 8.27
N SER A 378 21.15 -21.70 6.98
CA SER A 378 22.09 -20.86 6.24
C SER A 378 21.46 -20.40 4.94
N PHE A 379 21.63 -19.12 4.61
CA PHE A 379 21.15 -18.56 3.36
C PHE A 379 22.29 -18.48 2.33
N PRO A 380 22.16 -19.10 1.15
CA PRO A 380 23.22 -19.18 0.14
C PRO A 380 23.30 -17.91 -0.70
N LEU A 381 23.92 -16.88 -0.16
CA LEU A 381 24.00 -15.54 -0.78
C LEU A 381 24.68 -15.59 -2.16
N GLY A 382 25.73 -16.38 -2.33
CA GLY A 382 26.48 -16.50 -3.59
C GLY A 382 25.69 -17.11 -4.76
N SER A 383 24.50 -17.68 -4.51
CA SER A 383 23.69 -18.31 -5.57
C SER A 383 22.92 -17.32 -6.46
N PHE A 384 22.98 -16.01 -6.17
CA PHE A 384 22.12 -15.01 -6.83
C PHE A 384 22.93 -13.88 -7.48
N PRO A 385 23.51 -14.10 -8.66
CA PRO A 385 24.48 -13.15 -9.27
C PRO A 385 23.89 -11.81 -9.67
N LYS A 386 22.56 -11.72 -9.90
CA LYS A 386 21.88 -10.46 -10.28
C LYS A 386 21.05 -9.83 -9.16
N LEU A 387 21.12 -10.38 -7.96
CA LEU A 387 20.34 -9.87 -6.84
C LEU A 387 20.77 -8.44 -6.50
N THR A 388 19.81 -7.51 -6.54
CA THR A 388 20.04 -6.11 -6.14
C THR A 388 19.56 -5.85 -4.72
N THR A 389 18.53 -6.55 -4.28
CA THR A 389 17.89 -6.35 -2.98
C THR A 389 17.67 -7.67 -2.28
N LEU A 390 18.25 -7.82 -1.08
CA LEU A 390 18.00 -8.92 -0.16
C LEU A 390 17.48 -8.39 1.16
N ASP A 391 16.28 -8.84 1.54
CA ASP A 391 15.66 -8.54 2.83
C ASP A 391 15.27 -9.83 3.53
N ILE A 392 15.90 -10.13 4.67
CA ILE A 392 15.61 -11.31 5.50
C ILE A 392 15.22 -10.84 6.89
N CYS A 393 13.96 -11.08 7.25
CA CYS A 393 13.39 -10.63 8.52
C CYS A 393 12.72 -11.77 9.29
N ASP A 394 12.80 -11.72 10.63
CA ASP A 394 12.10 -12.63 11.56
C ASP A 394 12.30 -14.12 11.23
N CYS A 395 13.46 -14.53 10.67
CA CYS A 395 13.80 -15.91 10.39
C CYS A 395 14.43 -16.55 11.63
N GLU A 396 13.64 -17.28 12.41
CA GLU A 396 13.99 -17.78 13.75
C GLU A 396 15.22 -18.69 13.77
N ASN A 397 15.45 -19.48 12.72
CA ASN A 397 16.50 -20.50 12.67
C ASN A 397 17.69 -20.17 11.79
N LEU A 398 17.72 -18.98 11.19
CA LEU A 398 18.85 -18.54 10.37
C LEU A 398 20.09 -18.29 11.26
N GLU A 399 21.18 -18.99 10.98
CA GLU A 399 22.43 -18.97 11.72
C GLU A 399 23.53 -18.16 10.98
N SER A 400 23.51 -18.19 9.61
CA SER A 400 24.53 -17.51 8.80
C SER A 400 24.05 -17.22 7.38
N LEU A 401 24.80 -16.35 6.68
CA LEU A 401 24.78 -16.24 5.22
C LEU A 401 26.00 -16.97 4.69
N SER A 402 25.82 -17.88 3.71
CA SER A 402 26.94 -18.61 3.12
C SER A 402 27.27 -18.09 1.73
N LEU A 403 28.55 -17.92 1.47
CA LEU A 403 29.10 -17.82 0.12
C LEU A 403 29.52 -19.23 -0.27
N ILE A 404 29.00 -19.74 -1.38
CA ILE A 404 29.37 -21.07 -1.83
C ILE A 404 30.69 -20.92 -2.57
N GLU A 405 31.73 -21.49 -1.98
CA GLU A 405 33.03 -21.68 -2.63
C GLU A 405 32.96 -22.97 -3.45
N GLU A 406 32.67 -22.87 -4.75
CA GLU A 406 33.20 -23.85 -5.69
C GLU A 406 34.64 -23.46 -5.96
N GLU A 407 35.57 -24.45 -6.00
CA GLU A 407 36.99 -24.26 -6.17
C GLU A 407 37.27 -23.23 -7.31
N GLY A 408 37.56 -21.99 -6.92
CA GLY A 408 38.17 -20.98 -7.80
C GLY A 408 37.42 -19.72 -8.15
N ALA A 409 36.17 -19.50 -7.73
CA ALA A 409 35.49 -18.22 -7.99
C ALA A 409 34.59 -17.80 -6.81
N VAL A 410 35.08 -16.87 -6.04
CA VAL A 410 34.18 -15.98 -5.25
C VAL A 410 33.40 -15.18 -6.28
N GLU A 411 32.15 -15.58 -6.60
CA GLU A 411 31.32 -14.78 -7.48
C GLU A 411 31.07 -13.43 -6.82
N ASN A 412 31.59 -12.40 -7.46
CA ASN A 412 31.44 -11.02 -7.01
C ASN A 412 29.96 -10.62 -7.13
N LEU A 413 29.27 -10.44 -6.01
CA LEU A 413 27.88 -9.99 -5.95
C LEU A 413 27.76 -8.51 -6.31
N SER A 414 28.26 -8.17 -7.50
CA SER A 414 28.39 -6.79 -7.98
C SER A 414 27.08 -6.04 -8.16
N HIS A 415 25.95 -6.72 -8.15
CA HIS A 415 24.62 -6.11 -8.30
C HIS A 415 23.96 -5.81 -6.96
N LEU A 416 24.38 -6.45 -5.85
CA LEU A 416 23.74 -6.27 -4.56
C LEU A 416 23.95 -4.82 -4.05
N ASN A 417 22.85 -4.11 -3.92
CA ASN A 417 22.78 -2.71 -3.52
C ASN A 417 22.19 -2.53 -2.12
N TYR A 418 21.23 -3.38 -1.76
CA TYR A 418 20.51 -3.34 -0.50
C TYR A 418 20.57 -4.71 0.18
N LEU A 419 21.09 -4.74 1.42
CA LEU A 419 21.11 -5.92 2.28
C LEU A 419 20.51 -5.58 3.63
N ARG A 420 19.45 -6.28 4.02
CA ARG A 420 18.84 -6.19 5.32
C ARG A 420 18.74 -7.56 5.97
N VAL A 421 19.17 -7.66 7.24
CA VAL A 421 18.98 -8.84 8.08
C VAL A 421 18.43 -8.37 9.43
N TYR A 422 17.18 -8.69 9.68
CA TYR A 422 16.48 -8.13 10.84
C TYR A 422 15.75 -9.19 11.66
N LYS A 423 15.88 -9.13 12.99
CA LYS A 423 15.22 -10.06 13.93
C LYS A 423 15.47 -11.54 13.66
N CYS A 424 16.69 -11.92 13.31
CA CYS A 424 17.11 -13.31 13.15
C CYS A 424 17.88 -13.74 14.43
N PRO A 425 17.20 -14.29 15.46
CA PRO A 425 17.77 -14.43 16.80
C PRO A 425 18.90 -15.46 16.88
N LYS A 426 18.95 -16.46 16.00
CA LYS A 426 20.03 -17.47 15.97
C LYS A 426 21.20 -17.07 15.09
N MET A 427 21.14 -15.98 14.39
CA MET A 427 22.23 -15.54 13.54
C MET A 427 23.47 -15.19 14.38
N VAL A 428 24.59 -15.86 14.07
CA VAL A 428 25.87 -15.76 14.80
C VAL A 428 26.88 -14.93 14.01
N CYS A 429 26.92 -15.10 12.69
CA CYS A 429 27.84 -14.42 11.78
C CYS A 429 27.22 -14.24 10.40
N PHE A 430 27.77 -13.35 9.61
CA PHE A 430 27.40 -13.20 8.19
C PHE A 430 28.05 -14.31 7.36
N HIS A 431 29.36 -14.29 7.25
CA HIS A 431 30.21 -15.26 6.58
C HIS A 431 31.61 -15.16 7.19
N GLU A 432 32.40 -16.21 7.11
CA GLU A 432 33.82 -16.12 7.46
C GLU A 432 34.55 -15.39 6.32
N GLY A 433 34.91 -14.12 6.55
CA GLY A 433 35.61 -13.27 5.61
C GLY A 433 34.84 -12.05 5.09
N GLU A 434 35.28 -11.50 3.97
CA GLU A 434 34.71 -10.30 3.34
C GLU A 434 33.37 -10.58 2.67
N LEU A 435 32.46 -9.60 2.66
CA LEU A 435 31.30 -9.61 1.78
C LEU A 435 31.72 -9.15 0.38
N PRO A 436 31.62 -9.98 -0.67
CA PRO A 436 32.01 -9.61 -2.02
C PRO A 436 30.93 -8.76 -2.72
N THR A 437 30.54 -7.65 -2.09
CA THR A 437 29.43 -6.78 -2.52
C THR A 437 29.90 -5.34 -2.77
N PRO A 438 30.74 -5.08 -3.80
CA PRO A 438 31.41 -3.78 -3.99
C PRO A 438 30.43 -2.61 -4.22
N ASN A 439 29.18 -2.89 -4.66
CA ASN A 439 28.16 -1.88 -4.94
C ASN A 439 27.09 -1.78 -3.84
N LEU A 440 27.28 -2.44 -2.70
CA LEU A 440 26.35 -2.35 -1.59
C LEU A 440 26.27 -0.90 -1.08
N SER A 441 25.10 -0.29 -1.17
CA SER A 441 24.85 1.10 -0.74
C SER A 441 24.12 1.19 0.58
N HIS A 442 23.29 0.19 0.90
CA HIS A 442 22.50 0.11 2.12
C HIS A 442 22.73 -1.22 2.83
N PHE A 443 23.16 -1.14 4.09
CA PHE A 443 23.31 -2.30 4.95
C PHE A 443 22.58 -2.03 6.28
N ASP A 444 21.55 -2.81 6.55
CA ASP A 444 20.73 -2.72 7.76
C ASP A 444 20.74 -4.05 8.50
N VAL A 445 21.22 -4.06 9.73
CA VAL A 445 21.27 -5.25 10.58
C VAL A 445 20.73 -4.93 11.97
N GLY A 446 19.73 -5.72 12.40
CA GLY A 446 19.13 -5.45 13.70
C GLY A 446 18.35 -6.61 14.29
N GLY A 447 18.19 -6.59 15.63
CA GLY A 447 17.42 -7.61 16.34
C GLY A 447 18.04 -9.01 16.35
N CYS A 448 19.26 -9.17 15.87
CA CYS A 448 20.00 -10.44 15.82
C CYS A 448 20.77 -10.65 17.12
N LYS A 449 20.08 -11.22 18.12
CA LYS A 449 20.59 -11.28 19.51
C LYS A 449 21.90 -12.06 19.68
N ASN A 450 22.20 -13.02 18.83
CA ASN A 450 23.41 -13.86 18.91
C ASN A 450 24.52 -13.40 17.98
N LEU A 451 24.30 -12.35 17.18
CA LEU A 451 25.32 -11.83 16.28
C LEU A 451 26.49 -11.26 17.06
N LYS A 452 27.68 -11.79 16.78
CA LYS A 452 28.93 -11.43 17.50
C LYS A 452 29.78 -10.43 16.74
N SER A 453 29.79 -10.48 15.42
CA SER A 453 30.61 -9.62 14.55
C SER A 453 29.86 -9.21 13.30
N LEU A 454 30.22 -8.07 12.75
CA LEU A 454 29.89 -7.66 11.38
C LEU A 454 30.79 -8.39 10.39
N PRO A 455 30.49 -8.31 9.07
CA PRO A 455 31.41 -8.81 8.05
C PRO A 455 32.79 -8.17 8.19
N GLU A 456 33.83 -8.98 7.92
CA GLU A 456 35.21 -8.49 7.93
C GLU A 456 35.43 -7.40 6.86
N ARG A 457 36.41 -6.53 7.09
CA ARG A 457 36.88 -5.51 6.13
C ARG A 457 35.76 -4.61 5.57
N LEU A 458 34.83 -4.17 6.42
CA LEU A 458 33.75 -3.25 6.01
C LEU A 458 34.25 -1.99 5.28
N HIS A 459 35.47 -1.52 5.58
CA HIS A 459 36.08 -0.37 4.92
C HIS A 459 36.24 -0.52 3.40
N THR A 460 36.25 -1.77 2.88
CA THR A 460 36.32 -2.05 1.45
C THR A 460 35.02 -1.76 0.70
N LEU A 461 33.89 -1.65 1.42
CA LEU A 461 32.59 -1.35 0.84
C LEU A 461 32.45 0.15 0.50
N THR A 462 33.24 0.61 -0.47
CA THR A 462 33.32 2.04 -0.82
C THR A 462 32.02 2.62 -1.41
N ALA A 463 31.09 1.80 -1.84
CA ALA A 463 29.75 2.23 -2.29
C ALA A 463 28.78 2.46 -1.14
N LEU A 464 29.09 1.99 0.09
CA LEU A 464 28.14 2.05 1.21
C LEU A 464 27.90 3.50 1.65
N ARG A 465 26.61 3.86 1.72
CA ARG A 465 26.11 5.18 2.12
C ARG A 465 25.28 5.14 3.38
N TYR A 466 24.63 4.02 3.64
CA TYR A 466 23.73 3.80 4.77
C TYR A 466 24.15 2.54 5.52
N LEU A 467 24.43 2.68 6.82
CA LEU A 467 24.71 1.59 7.75
C LEU A 467 23.84 1.77 8.98
N SER A 468 23.07 0.73 9.33
CA SER A 468 22.25 0.72 10.56
C SER A 468 22.52 -0.56 11.35
N MET A 469 22.76 -0.39 12.64
CA MET A 469 22.98 -1.46 13.61
C MET A 469 22.01 -1.24 14.78
N TRP A 470 21.02 -2.12 14.92
CA TRP A 470 19.98 -1.92 15.91
C TRP A 470 19.72 -3.19 16.73
N ASN A 471 19.69 -3.05 18.07
CA ASN A 471 19.38 -4.16 18.99
C ASN A 471 20.24 -5.40 18.77
N LEU A 472 21.56 -5.22 18.83
CA LEU A 472 22.60 -6.24 18.71
C LEU A 472 23.38 -6.36 20.02
N PRO A 473 22.80 -6.96 21.08
CA PRO A 473 23.35 -6.92 22.43
C PRO A 473 24.68 -7.68 22.59
N ASN A 474 24.96 -8.65 21.70
CA ASN A 474 26.18 -9.45 21.73
C ASN A 474 27.22 -9.04 20.68
N LEU A 475 26.96 -7.96 19.94
CA LEU A 475 27.91 -7.44 18.96
C LEU A 475 29.16 -6.90 19.67
N GLU A 476 30.30 -7.48 19.35
CA GLU A 476 31.60 -7.07 19.82
C GLU A 476 32.40 -6.52 18.63
N SER A 477 33.12 -5.42 18.83
CA SER A 477 34.12 -4.97 17.87
C SER A 477 35.43 -5.72 18.10
N SER A 478 36.01 -6.30 17.05
CA SER A 478 37.33 -6.93 17.15
C SER A 478 38.45 -5.95 16.84
N ALA A 479 39.66 -6.27 17.31
CA ALA A 479 40.85 -5.50 16.96
C ALA A 479 41.24 -5.62 15.45
N GLU A 480 40.56 -6.52 14.74
CA GLU A 480 40.76 -6.78 13.31
C GLU A 480 39.81 -5.94 12.44
N ASP A 481 38.89 -5.17 13.06
CA ASP A 481 38.00 -4.25 12.36
C ASP A 481 38.79 -3.05 11.81
N GLU A 482 39.15 -3.10 10.54
CA GLU A 482 40.03 -2.11 9.86
C GLU A 482 39.31 -0.81 9.45
N GLY A 483 38.19 -0.46 10.06
CA GLY A 483 37.48 0.79 9.84
C GLY A 483 36.09 0.67 9.21
N LEU A 484 35.37 1.79 9.20
CA LEU A 484 34.06 1.94 8.57
C LEU A 484 34.20 2.34 7.09
N PRO A 485 33.15 2.11 6.27
CA PRO A 485 33.13 2.54 4.86
C PRO A 485 33.37 4.05 4.71
N PRO A 486 34.34 4.48 3.90
CA PRO A 486 34.80 5.89 3.87
C PRO A 486 33.78 6.88 3.32
N ASN A 487 32.82 6.39 2.56
CA ASN A 487 31.79 7.21 1.92
C ASN A 487 30.42 7.14 2.60
N LEU A 488 30.40 6.70 3.86
CA LEU A 488 29.18 6.58 4.66
C LEU A 488 28.56 7.96 4.89
N ARG A 489 27.24 8.09 4.63
CA ARG A 489 26.47 9.33 4.86
C ARG A 489 25.53 9.22 6.05
N TYR A 490 24.96 8.06 6.26
CA TYR A 490 24.08 7.76 7.38
C TYR A 490 24.66 6.61 8.19
N PHE A 491 24.78 6.81 9.48
CA PHE A 491 25.19 5.77 10.41
C PHE A 491 24.29 5.77 11.64
N SER A 492 23.76 4.60 11.99
CA SER A 492 22.90 4.44 13.17
C SER A 492 23.38 3.31 14.06
N ILE A 493 23.44 3.56 15.35
CA ILE A 493 23.75 2.58 16.40
C ILE A 493 22.63 2.63 17.45
N GLY A 494 21.99 1.47 17.71
CA GLY A 494 20.98 1.41 18.76
C GLY A 494 21.00 0.11 19.56
N ASN A 495 20.95 0.20 20.89
CA ASN A 495 20.89 -0.95 21.80
C ASN A 495 21.99 -2.01 21.54
N CYS A 496 23.23 -1.58 21.37
CA CYS A 496 24.43 -2.42 21.17
C CYS A 496 25.27 -2.42 22.44
N GLU A 497 24.88 -3.21 23.44
CA GLU A 497 25.42 -3.12 24.82
C GLU A 497 26.88 -3.53 24.95
N ARG A 498 27.37 -4.46 24.11
CA ARG A 498 28.76 -4.95 24.19
C ARG A 498 29.71 -4.22 23.25
N LEU A 499 29.18 -3.34 22.41
CA LEU A 499 30.01 -2.56 21.50
C LEU A 499 30.89 -1.61 22.31
N ARG A 500 32.22 -1.75 22.19
CA ARG A 500 33.16 -0.90 22.91
C ARG A 500 33.32 0.44 22.20
N ALA A 501 33.09 1.52 22.93
CA ALA A 501 33.19 2.85 22.36
C ALA A 501 34.64 3.24 21.95
N SER A 502 35.67 2.72 22.63
CA SER A 502 37.07 2.90 22.23
C SER A 502 37.34 2.35 20.82
N SER A 503 36.66 1.28 20.46
CA SER A 503 36.78 0.70 19.09
C SER A 503 36.26 1.61 18.00
N LEU A 504 35.27 2.46 18.29
CA LEU A 504 34.74 3.43 17.29
C LEU A 504 35.75 4.52 16.95
N GLY A 505 36.63 4.89 17.90
CA GLY A 505 37.70 5.85 17.64
C GLY A 505 38.94 5.20 17.03
N GLU A 506 39.47 4.16 17.68
CA GLU A 506 40.76 3.56 17.35
C GLU A 506 40.70 2.68 16.10
N TYR A 507 39.66 1.83 15.98
CA TYR A 507 39.57 0.83 14.90
C TYR A 507 38.64 1.27 13.78
N TRP A 508 37.49 1.88 14.10
CA TRP A 508 36.50 2.25 13.09
C TRP A 508 36.72 3.63 12.45
N GLY A 509 37.59 4.47 13.05
CA GLY A 509 37.99 5.75 12.49
C GLY A 509 36.84 6.73 12.25
N LEU A 510 35.86 6.77 13.15
CA LEU A 510 34.62 7.54 12.97
C LEU A 510 34.87 9.04 12.67
N GLN A 511 35.90 9.64 13.32
CA GLN A 511 36.29 11.04 13.04
C GLN A 511 36.75 11.30 11.60
N ALA A 512 37.27 10.27 10.93
CA ALA A 512 37.77 10.39 9.55
C ALA A 512 36.65 10.31 8.49
N LEU A 513 35.41 10.03 8.90
CA LEU A 513 34.28 9.92 7.99
C LEU A 513 33.76 11.29 7.54
N VAL A 514 34.52 11.98 6.72
CA VAL A 514 34.19 13.34 6.23
C VAL A 514 32.88 13.42 5.42
N SER A 515 32.40 12.28 4.92
CA SER A 515 31.14 12.18 4.16
C SER A 515 29.93 11.94 5.05
N LEU A 516 30.12 11.73 6.37
CA LEU A 516 29.02 11.43 7.29
C LEU A 516 28.16 12.67 7.54
N GLU A 517 26.91 12.60 7.08
CA GLU A 517 25.95 13.68 7.16
C GLU A 517 25.03 13.52 8.38
N GLN A 518 24.67 12.30 8.71
CA GLN A 518 23.74 11.99 9.82
C GLN A 518 24.26 10.84 10.67
N PHE A 519 24.21 11.03 12.00
CA PHE A 519 24.51 10.01 12.99
C PHE A 519 23.36 9.88 13.98
N ASP A 520 22.84 8.66 14.15
CA ASP A 520 21.78 8.32 15.09
C ASP A 520 22.31 7.37 16.16
N ILE A 521 22.12 7.71 17.44
CA ILE A 521 22.48 6.84 18.55
C ILE A 521 21.33 6.69 19.54
N SER A 522 21.04 5.44 19.92
CA SER A 522 19.92 5.13 20.81
C SER A 522 20.26 4.00 21.78
N GLY A 523 19.90 4.14 23.06
CA GLY A 523 19.95 3.08 24.05
C GLY A 523 21.34 2.46 24.28
N SER A 524 22.41 3.10 23.80
CA SER A 524 23.82 2.70 23.99
C SER A 524 24.56 3.80 24.72
N ASP A 525 24.14 4.09 25.97
CA ASP A 525 24.55 5.27 26.73
C ASP A 525 26.06 5.35 26.94
N HIS A 526 26.72 4.22 27.24
CA HIS A 526 28.18 4.16 27.43
C HIS A 526 28.93 4.49 26.12
N VAL A 527 28.37 4.13 24.96
CA VAL A 527 28.93 4.51 23.65
C VAL A 527 28.78 6.01 23.45
N LEU A 528 27.58 6.55 23.70
CA LEU A 528 27.30 7.98 23.58
C LEU A 528 28.21 8.81 24.47
N GLU A 529 28.34 8.44 25.75
CA GLU A 529 29.24 9.12 26.70
C GLU A 529 30.68 9.17 26.20
N THR A 530 31.20 8.05 25.69
CA THR A 530 32.59 8.01 25.19
C THR A 530 32.75 8.80 23.91
N LEU A 531 31.82 8.68 22.97
CA LEU A 531 31.84 9.46 21.72
C LEU A 531 31.88 10.97 21.98
N LEU A 532 31.07 11.43 22.93
CA LEU A 532 31.04 12.82 23.32
C LEU A 532 32.29 13.20 24.12
N LYS A 533 32.73 12.37 25.07
CA LYS A 533 33.91 12.63 25.93
C LYS A 533 35.19 12.76 25.14
N GLU A 534 35.37 11.92 24.17
CA GLU A 534 36.60 11.85 23.37
C GLU A 534 36.49 12.59 22.07
N GLN A 535 35.33 13.25 21.80
CA GLN A 535 35.03 14.02 20.58
C GLN A 535 35.24 13.20 19.32
N LEU A 536 34.74 11.96 19.30
CA LEU A 536 34.97 11.01 18.22
C LEU A 536 34.05 11.22 17.02
N LEU A 537 33.06 12.13 17.08
CA LEU A 537 32.19 12.45 15.98
C LEU A 537 32.88 13.41 14.97
N PRO A 538 32.67 13.23 13.65
CA PRO A 538 33.29 14.11 12.65
C PRO A 538 32.72 15.53 12.69
N THR A 539 33.58 16.52 12.55
CA THR A 539 33.20 17.96 12.55
C THR A 539 32.30 18.34 11.37
N THR A 540 32.23 17.51 10.33
CA THR A 540 31.39 17.67 9.15
C THR A 540 29.95 17.22 9.35
N LEU A 541 29.60 16.66 10.51
CA LEU A 541 28.28 16.13 10.79
C LEU A 541 27.20 17.22 10.71
N HIS A 542 26.12 16.97 9.97
CA HIS A 542 25.00 17.91 9.80
C HIS A 542 23.81 17.59 10.72
N THR A 543 23.56 16.32 10.98
CA THR A 543 22.42 15.88 11.81
C THR A 543 22.90 14.90 12.87
N LEU A 544 22.53 15.16 14.11
CA LEU A 544 22.77 14.27 15.24
C LEU A 544 21.44 13.96 15.94
N CYS A 545 21.10 12.66 16.00
CA CYS A 545 19.93 12.16 16.73
C CYS A 545 20.38 11.38 17.97
N ILE A 546 19.89 11.77 19.13
CA ILE A 546 20.21 11.16 20.42
C ILE A 546 18.94 10.62 21.06
N SER A 547 18.97 9.35 21.49
CA SER A 547 17.97 8.74 22.36
C SER A 547 18.70 8.00 23.48
N SER A 548 18.52 8.42 24.72
CA SER A 548 19.39 8.03 25.84
C SER A 548 18.64 8.02 27.18
N THR A 549 19.13 7.23 28.14
CA THR A 549 18.67 7.24 29.52
C THR A 549 19.60 8.07 30.43
N LEU A 550 20.54 8.81 29.86
CA LEU A 550 21.42 9.71 30.60
C LEU A 550 20.64 10.86 31.25
N LYS A 551 21.06 11.27 32.43
CA LYS A 551 20.45 12.40 33.17
C LYS A 551 20.87 13.77 32.63
N SER A 552 22.05 13.86 32.05
CA SER A 552 22.53 15.07 31.38
C SER A 552 23.42 14.72 30.20
N LEU A 553 23.39 15.56 29.19
CA LEU A 553 24.37 15.55 28.12
C LEU A 553 25.48 16.52 28.55
N ASP A 554 26.66 15.99 28.94
CA ASP A 554 27.77 16.83 29.38
C ASP A 554 28.27 17.70 28.20
N GLY A 555 28.02 18.98 28.34
CA GLY A 555 28.05 19.92 27.25
C GLY A 555 29.39 20.27 26.65
N LYS A 556 30.47 20.17 27.39
CA LYS A 556 31.84 20.46 26.89
C LYS A 556 32.29 19.61 25.70
N ARG A 557 31.39 18.75 25.21
CA ARG A 557 31.71 17.68 24.28
C ARG A 557 30.98 17.78 22.94
N LEU A 558 29.95 18.65 22.82
CA LEU A 558 29.24 18.90 21.57
C LEU A 558 29.84 20.07 20.77
N GLY A 559 30.53 20.99 21.40
CA GLY A 559 30.99 22.25 20.77
C GLY A 559 31.95 22.09 19.60
N HIS A 560 32.57 20.92 19.41
CA HIS A 560 33.42 20.62 18.24
C HIS A 560 32.59 20.40 16.94
N LEU A 561 31.28 20.14 17.04
CA LEU A 561 30.40 19.86 15.91
C LEU A 561 29.94 21.16 15.22
N THR A 562 30.88 21.93 14.72
CA THR A 562 30.61 23.27 14.15
C THR A 562 29.74 23.29 12.91
N SER A 563 29.64 22.17 12.17
CA SER A 563 28.78 22.03 10.99
C SER A 563 27.37 21.53 11.31
N LEU A 564 27.05 21.24 12.58
CA LEU A 564 25.78 20.65 12.98
C LEU A 564 24.62 21.62 12.72
N GLN A 565 23.68 21.23 11.88
CA GLN A 565 22.49 21.99 11.53
C GLN A 565 21.23 21.51 12.24
N VAL A 566 21.15 20.23 12.53
CA VAL A 566 19.98 19.60 13.16
C VAL A 566 20.42 18.77 14.36
N LEU A 567 19.85 19.09 15.51
CA LEU A 567 20.00 18.28 16.73
C LEU A 567 18.62 17.75 17.13
N GLU A 568 18.52 16.43 17.27
CA GLU A 568 17.30 15.77 17.70
C GLU A 568 17.54 14.98 18.98
N ILE A 569 16.77 15.29 20.00
CA ILE A 569 16.79 14.63 21.30
C ILE A 569 15.46 13.94 21.48
N ARG A 570 15.46 12.62 21.38
CA ARG A 570 14.23 11.82 21.32
C ARG A 570 14.23 10.73 22.39
N ASN A 571 13.07 10.49 23.01
CA ASN A 571 12.91 9.40 23.98
C ASN A 571 14.00 9.40 25.06
N CYS A 572 14.26 10.55 25.69
CA CYS A 572 15.21 10.72 26.79
C CYS A 572 14.44 10.95 28.11
N PRO A 573 13.84 9.90 28.70
CA PRO A 573 12.91 10.05 29.84
C PRO A 573 13.55 10.54 31.10
N THR A 574 14.85 10.37 31.26
CA THR A 574 15.64 10.73 32.45
C THR A 574 16.46 12.00 32.28
N LEU A 575 16.46 12.61 31.10
CA LEU A 575 17.23 13.81 30.82
C LEU A 575 16.64 15.01 31.56
N GLU A 576 17.40 15.57 32.50
CA GLU A 576 16.99 16.68 33.37
C GLU A 576 17.44 18.04 32.82
N PHE A 577 18.59 18.08 32.15
CA PHE A 577 19.24 19.32 31.71
C PHE A 577 19.86 19.19 30.32
N LEU A 578 19.77 20.26 29.53
CA LEU A 578 20.51 20.44 28.28
C LEU A 578 21.77 21.28 28.54
N PRO A 579 22.88 21.04 27.83
CA PRO A 579 24.14 21.75 28.02
C PRO A 579 24.11 23.15 27.38
N GLY A 580 23.85 24.18 28.17
CA GLY A 580 23.62 25.54 27.67
C GLY A 580 24.83 26.18 27.00
N GLU A 581 25.96 26.25 27.72
CA GLU A 581 27.18 26.88 27.19
C GLU A 581 27.63 26.27 25.86
N GLU A 582 27.48 24.97 25.72
CA GLU A 582 27.97 24.22 24.57
C GLU A 582 27.03 24.29 23.36
N LEU A 583 25.73 24.33 23.64
CA LEU A 583 24.76 24.60 22.55
C LEU A 583 25.03 25.94 21.88
N GLN A 584 25.51 26.94 22.66
CA GLN A 584 25.91 28.25 22.14
C GLN A 584 27.09 28.17 21.15
N HIS A 585 27.95 27.15 21.27
CA HIS A 585 29.07 26.93 20.37
C HIS A 585 28.65 26.28 19.03
N LEU A 586 27.43 25.74 18.94
CA LEU A 586 26.89 25.16 17.70
C LEU A 586 26.38 26.27 16.74
N THR A 587 27.32 27.03 16.21
CA THR A 587 27.01 28.25 15.42
C THR A 587 26.23 27.98 14.12
N SER A 588 26.21 26.75 13.62
CA SER A 588 25.46 26.32 12.43
C SER A 588 24.10 25.72 12.74
N LEU A 589 23.73 25.56 14.03
CA LEU A 589 22.50 24.87 14.42
C LEU A 589 21.26 25.66 14.02
N GLN A 590 20.45 25.09 13.15
CA GLN A 590 19.22 25.67 12.61
C GLN A 590 17.96 25.09 13.22
N LYS A 591 17.98 23.79 13.56
CA LYS A 591 16.79 23.07 14.03
C LYS A 591 17.12 22.27 15.28
N LEU A 592 16.26 22.42 16.31
CA LEU A 592 16.31 21.65 17.54
C LEU A 592 14.96 20.93 17.74
N TYR A 593 14.99 19.60 17.80
CA TYR A 593 13.83 18.76 18.08
C TYR A 593 13.99 18.13 19.45
N ILE A 594 12.98 18.27 20.31
CA ILE A 594 12.92 17.65 21.63
C ILE A 594 11.61 16.88 21.71
N TRP A 595 11.69 15.55 21.79
CA TRP A 595 10.53 14.70 21.74
C TRP A 595 10.58 13.60 22.79
N ARG A 596 9.49 13.44 23.58
CA ARG A 596 9.37 12.44 24.66
C ARG A 596 10.49 12.53 25.69
N CYS A 597 10.75 13.73 26.21
CA CYS A 597 11.74 14.00 27.25
C CYS A 597 11.01 14.52 28.50
N ASP A 598 10.34 13.63 29.23
CA ASP A 598 9.42 14.02 30.31
C ASP A 598 10.11 14.62 31.54
N SER A 599 11.36 14.24 31.82
CA SER A 599 12.13 14.79 32.93
C SER A 599 12.78 16.15 32.66
N LEU A 600 12.79 16.60 31.40
CA LEU A 600 13.39 17.87 31.02
C LEU A 600 12.45 19.03 31.39
N GLN A 601 12.83 19.78 32.44
CA GLN A 601 11.97 20.79 33.05
C GLN A 601 12.15 22.19 32.45
N CYS A 602 13.32 22.49 31.93
CA CYS A 602 13.62 23.80 31.35
C CYS A 602 14.65 23.72 30.23
N LEU A 603 14.64 24.71 29.37
CA LEU A 603 15.71 24.97 28.43
C LEU A 603 16.88 25.70 29.15
N PRO A 604 18.07 25.69 28.54
CA PRO A 604 19.26 26.28 29.19
C PRO A 604 19.08 27.73 29.63
N GLU A 605 19.74 28.09 30.75
CA GLU A 605 19.70 29.45 31.27
C GLU A 605 20.39 30.46 30.34
N GLU A 606 21.44 30.03 29.69
CA GLU A 606 22.21 30.81 28.70
C GLU A 606 21.40 31.08 27.42
N GLY A 607 20.25 30.43 27.27
CA GLY A 607 19.42 30.47 26.06
C GLY A 607 19.85 29.45 24.99
N LEU A 608 19.19 29.51 23.84
CA LEU A 608 19.50 28.67 22.69
C LEU A 608 20.35 29.45 21.66
N PRO A 609 21.09 28.75 20.79
CA PRO A 609 21.94 29.40 19.78
C PRO A 609 21.21 30.44 18.96
N PRO A 610 21.81 31.60 18.66
CA PRO A 610 21.18 32.65 17.84
C PRO A 610 20.96 32.23 16.38
N SER A 611 21.65 31.18 15.92
CA SER A 611 21.47 30.58 14.61
C SER A 611 20.20 29.74 14.47
N LEU A 612 19.53 29.43 15.60
CA LEU A 612 18.37 28.55 15.61
C LEU A 612 17.16 29.21 14.94
N SER A 613 16.65 28.56 13.91
CA SER A 613 15.49 29.02 13.15
C SER A 613 14.20 28.23 13.49
N HIS A 614 14.34 27.01 14.00
CA HIS A 614 13.21 26.16 14.32
C HIS A 614 13.43 25.42 15.65
N LEU A 615 12.45 25.51 16.52
CA LEU A 615 12.38 24.78 17.79
C LEU A 615 11.11 23.94 17.84
N TYR A 616 11.25 22.63 18.00
CA TYR A 616 10.13 21.68 18.10
C TYR A 616 10.17 20.98 19.45
N ILE A 617 9.14 21.15 20.25
CA ILE A 617 8.94 20.48 21.54
C ILE A 617 7.63 19.70 21.46
N ASN A 618 7.68 18.39 21.59
CA ASN A 618 6.48 17.56 21.49
C ASN A 618 6.57 16.37 22.48
N GLU A 619 5.42 16.05 23.08
CA GLU A 619 5.32 14.98 24.09
C GLU A 619 6.35 15.15 25.23
N CYS A 620 6.57 16.39 25.70
CA CYS A 620 7.44 16.79 26.79
C CYS A 620 6.63 17.57 27.81
N SER A 621 5.89 16.89 28.68
CA SER A 621 4.83 17.49 29.53
C SER A 621 5.32 18.68 30.37
N ALA A 622 6.49 18.60 30.97
CA ALA A 622 7.05 19.67 31.81
C ALA A 622 7.41 20.93 30.98
N LEU A 623 8.07 20.72 29.84
CA LEU A 623 8.42 21.83 28.93
C LEU A 623 7.19 22.47 28.28
N GLU A 624 6.25 21.64 27.81
CA GLU A 624 5.04 22.12 27.17
C GLU A 624 4.22 23.01 28.10
N GLU A 625 4.05 22.60 29.37
CA GLU A 625 3.35 23.38 30.38
C GLU A 625 4.06 24.70 30.69
N ARG A 626 5.40 24.65 30.83
CA ARG A 626 6.24 25.81 31.18
C ARG A 626 6.18 26.92 30.11
N TYR A 627 6.18 26.53 28.82
CA TYR A 627 6.23 27.48 27.72
C TYR A 627 4.83 27.79 27.13
N LYS A 628 3.76 27.20 27.65
CA LYS A 628 2.36 27.37 27.19
C LYS A 628 1.88 28.83 27.25
N ASN A 629 2.29 29.57 28.29
CA ASN A 629 1.75 30.92 28.55
C ASN A 629 2.44 32.02 27.73
N LYS A 630 3.47 31.71 26.95
CA LYS A 630 4.20 32.67 26.08
C LYS A 630 4.62 33.98 26.78
N THR A 631 4.86 33.94 28.08
CA THR A 631 5.21 35.10 28.92
C THR A 631 6.32 34.72 29.90
N GLY A 632 6.99 35.76 30.46
CA GLY A 632 8.00 35.60 31.49
C GLY A 632 9.42 35.45 30.96
N GLN A 633 10.35 35.26 31.91
CA GLN A 633 11.79 35.19 31.60
C GLN A 633 12.16 33.99 30.73
N ASP A 634 11.47 32.87 30.89
CA ASP A 634 11.75 31.67 30.10
C ASP A 634 11.33 31.83 28.61
N TRP A 635 10.20 32.52 28.35
CA TRP A 635 9.79 32.82 26.99
C TRP A 635 10.78 33.76 26.29
N ALA A 636 11.33 34.73 27.00
CA ALA A 636 12.33 35.66 26.44
C ALA A 636 13.56 34.95 25.87
N LYS A 637 13.92 33.77 26.41
CA LYS A 637 15.07 32.97 25.98
C LYS A 637 14.90 32.33 24.62
N ILE A 638 13.64 32.10 24.16
CA ILE A 638 13.32 31.42 22.89
C ILE A 638 12.59 32.32 21.89
N SER A 639 12.08 33.48 22.33
CA SER A 639 11.27 34.37 21.51
C SER A 639 11.97 34.94 20.26
N HIS A 640 13.30 34.82 20.19
CA HIS A 640 14.09 35.20 19.03
C HIS A 640 14.02 34.18 17.87
N ILE A 641 13.51 32.96 18.14
CA ILE A 641 13.46 31.87 17.16
C ILE A 641 12.27 32.07 16.24
N PRO A 642 12.46 32.11 14.90
CA PRO A 642 11.41 32.41 13.94
C PRO A 642 10.25 31.43 13.91
N CYS A 643 10.49 30.14 14.17
CA CYS A 643 9.47 29.10 14.17
C CYS A 643 9.59 28.26 15.45
N ILE A 644 8.55 28.29 16.26
CA ILE A 644 8.46 27.51 17.50
C ILE A 644 7.20 26.66 17.43
N GLN A 645 7.34 25.37 17.62
CA GLN A 645 6.22 24.45 17.79
C GLN A 645 6.29 23.79 19.16
N ILE A 646 5.20 23.89 19.93
CA ILE A 646 5.05 23.29 21.25
C ILE A 646 3.78 22.43 21.24
N GLY A 647 3.95 21.13 21.36
CA GLY A 647 2.87 20.19 21.18
C GLY A 647 2.25 20.30 19.77
N LYS A 648 0.96 20.61 19.70
CA LYS A 648 0.23 20.80 18.44
C LYS A 648 0.18 22.27 17.97
N GLU A 649 0.69 23.19 18.75
CA GLU A 649 0.61 24.61 18.48
C GLU A 649 1.87 25.11 17.78
N VAL A 650 1.71 25.76 16.63
CA VAL A 650 2.80 26.44 15.90
C VAL A 650 2.73 27.91 16.23
N ILE A 651 3.86 28.48 16.67
CA ILE A 651 4.04 29.87 17.03
C ILE A 651 5.05 30.45 16.04
N ILE A 652 4.64 31.45 15.31
CA ILE A 652 5.45 32.13 14.30
C ILE A 652 5.87 33.50 14.85
#